data_3763d46f2e25b8bfaa1ad38421225b83
#
_entry.id   3763d46f2e25b8bfaa1ad38421225b83
#
_cell.length_a   1.000
_cell.length_b   1.000
_cell.length_c   1.000
_cell.angle_alpha   90.00
_cell.angle_beta   90.00
_cell.angle_gamma   90.00
#
_symmetry.space_group_name_H-M   'P 1'
#
loop_
_entity.id
_entity.type
_entity.pdbx_description
1 polymer ?
#
loop_
_entity_poly.entity_id
_entity_poly.type
_entity_poly.pdbx_seq_one_letter_code
_entity_poly.pdbx_strand_id
1 'polypeptide(L)'
;MLPMEYLQKVYAGFLGKNIGIRLGAPVEPEFWSYERIEKVYGDIRGYIKDFRHFAADDDANGPVFFLRALNDTLGHEPTPQAVAEAWLNYAREGVGLYWWGGFGVSTEHTAYLNLKNGVPAPESGSMKQNGKTAAEQIGGQIFIDTWGLVAPCDPKRAARYAIAAASVSHDGEALNGAAFIAACISEAFQTSHIPSVVETALALLPNDCLYGQVVRAVRDFYVKNPADWRACMMMLKSDWGYDKYPGACHVIPNAGVCALSLYYGGGDYARTVEIATMCSWDTDCNAGNVGTILGVACGLNGLPAHYRDPIGDEIVLSGISGYLNSLDIPTYAREVTAWGYRLRGEAVPEECTPVPDGEIAFDFLLPGSTHSLKYRGGNFASLGRAQDQNALELLLDGMTRGQGARVTYTSLWRRGDFDDERYMPVFSPTAYPGQQVEFKIAFDKWHGETILLTPYVLEALTGKEHRGETLMLRDSCPETALRFTIPNLSGGMVREVGLHVEAGSPGKFFDAGRVLISGFRIFGKAGYTIAVGHLPKEFGSILGFSHNHGAWTVEDGRIHCLSEGHAEAMTGSYYMKDVTVLGELCPLNGASHLVSARVQGAQRGYYSGLQGAGKVAILKNEHGTLRTLCETDFPWEHGYKYAVSLKAKGDQLSLNVDGKALLTARDTEYAYGMAGYAMYAMGRASFGDLTIMEGDD
;
A
#
# COMPACT_ATOMS: atom_id res chain seq x y z
N MET A 1 4.20 -12.56 25.12
CA MET A 1 3.38 -11.40 24.69
C MET A 1 1.99 -11.91 24.33
N LEU A 2 0.94 -11.23 24.77
CA LEU A 2 -0.44 -11.58 24.43
C LEU A 2 -0.71 -11.28 22.95
N PRO A 3 -1.60 -12.04 22.27
CA PRO A 3 -1.87 -11.83 20.84
C PRO A 3 -2.30 -10.39 20.49
N MET A 4 -3.23 -9.83 21.26
CA MET A 4 -3.68 -8.45 21.06
C MET A 4 -2.56 -7.42 21.30
N GLU A 5 -1.66 -7.66 22.26
CA GLU A 5 -0.49 -6.81 22.50
C GLU A 5 0.46 -6.82 21.29
N TYR A 6 0.69 -7.99 20.70
CA TYR A 6 1.51 -8.11 19.49
C TYR A 6 0.89 -7.31 18.33
N LEU A 7 -0.40 -7.51 18.05
CA LEU A 7 -1.12 -6.79 17.01
C LEU A 7 -1.08 -5.27 17.23
N GLN A 8 -1.32 -4.80 18.47
CA GLN A 8 -1.28 -3.37 18.80
C GLN A 8 0.11 -2.76 18.61
N LYS A 9 1.18 -3.49 18.94
CA LYS A 9 2.56 -3.04 18.72
C LYS A 9 2.94 -3.02 17.25
N VAL A 10 2.50 -4.00 16.44
CA VAL A 10 2.68 -3.98 14.99
C VAL A 10 1.97 -2.77 14.37
N TYR A 11 0.72 -2.54 14.76
CA TYR A 11 -0.03 -1.37 14.32
C TYR A 11 0.66 -0.06 14.70
N ALA A 12 1.09 0.08 15.96
CA ALA A 12 1.79 1.27 16.44
C ALA A 12 3.13 1.48 15.70
N GLY A 13 3.88 0.41 15.44
CA GLY A 13 5.14 0.46 14.70
C GLY A 13 4.96 0.94 13.27
N PHE A 14 4.01 0.36 12.55
CA PHE A 14 3.78 0.72 11.15
C PHE A 14 3.11 2.10 11.00
N LEU A 15 2.21 2.48 11.90
CA LEU A 15 1.67 3.83 11.99
C LEU A 15 2.78 4.83 12.30
N GLY A 16 3.67 4.51 13.26
CA GLY A 16 4.83 5.32 13.61
C GLY A 16 5.79 5.52 12.43
N LYS A 17 6.03 4.49 11.62
CA LYS A 17 6.79 4.63 10.37
C LYS A 17 6.18 5.69 9.45
N ASN A 18 4.89 5.59 9.17
CA ASN A 18 4.20 6.50 8.23
C ASN A 18 4.09 7.93 8.76
N ILE A 19 4.02 8.13 10.08
CA ILE A 19 4.13 9.45 10.70
C ILE A 19 5.52 10.04 10.44
N GLY A 20 6.58 9.26 10.66
CA GLY A 20 7.97 9.69 10.42
C GLY A 20 8.22 10.07 8.96
N ILE A 21 7.81 9.23 8.02
CA ILE A 21 7.90 9.49 6.57
C ILE A 21 7.20 10.81 6.22
N ARG A 22 5.93 10.97 6.60
CA ARG A 22 5.16 12.20 6.30
C ARG A 22 5.76 13.46 6.94
N LEU A 23 6.39 13.33 8.10
CA LEU A 23 7.05 14.44 8.78
C LEU A 23 8.35 14.83 8.07
N GLY A 24 9.15 13.85 7.64
CA GLY A 24 10.46 14.06 7.02
C GLY A 24 10.40 14.49 5.56
N ALA A 25 9.48 13.94 4.76
CA ALA A 25 9.39 14.12 3.31
C ALA A 25 9.47 15.58 2.80
N PRO A 26 8.89 16.61 3.46
CA PRO A 26 9.01 17.99 2.97
C PRO A 26 10.42 18.59 3.03
N VAL A 27 11.31 18.04 3.84
CA VAL A 27 12.69 18.52 4.04
C VAL A 27 13.76 17.50 3.65
N GLU A 28 13.37 16.40 3.01
CA GLU A 28 14.25 15.39 2.42
C GLU A 28 15.08 15.92 1.24
N PRO A 29 14.51 16.68 0.27
CA PRO A 29 15.28 17.07 -0.91
C PRO A 29 16.62 17.73 -0.55
N GLU A 30 17.68 17.39 -1.29
CA GLU A 30 19.08 17.85 -1.10
C GLU A 30 19.22 19.38 -0.92
N PHE A 31 18.25 20.15 -1.39
CA PHE A 31 18.13 21.57 -1.12
C PHE A 31 18.14 21.93 0.37
N TRP A 32 17.63 21.03 1.25
CA TRP A 32 17.55 21.24 2.68
C TRP A 32 18.82 20.74 3.37
N SER A 33 19.62 21.68 3.92
CA SER A 33 20.69 21.35 4.85
C SER A 33 20.21 21.53 6.29
N TYR A 34 20.93 20.94 7.25
CA TYR A 34 20.68 21.12 8.68
C TYR A 34 20.50 22.60 9.05
N GLU A 35 21.44 23.47 8.61
CA GLU A 35 21.41 24.90 8.93
C GLU A 35 20.22 25.63 8.29
N ARG A 36 19.77 25.14 7.11
CA ARG A 36 18.59 25.73 6.45
C ARG A 36 17.31 25.32 7.16
N ILE A 37 17.18 24.07 7.58
CA ILE A 37 16.04 23.58 8.36
C ILE A 37 15.97 24.37 9.69
N GLU A 38 17.09 24.48 10.40
CA GLU A 38 17.16 25.26 11.65
C GLU A 38 16.78 26.73 11.45
N LYS A 39 17.27 27.36 10.39
CA LYS A 39 16.98 28.76 10.08
C LYS A 39 15.53 29.02 9.70
N VAL A 40 14.89 28.08 8.97
CA VAL A 40 13.53 28.27 8.42
C VAL A 40 12.47 27.85 9.43
N TYR A 41 12.65 26.70 10.06
CA TYR A 41 11.64 26.07 10.92
C TYR A 41 12.00 26.15 12.41
N GLY A 42 13.29 26.27 12.75
CA GLY A 42 13.73 26.13 14.13
C GLY A 42 13.46 24.73 14.67
N ASP A 43 12.75 24.64 15.78
CA ASP A 43 12.27 23.37 16.33
C ASP A 43 10.99 22.93 15.61
N ILE A 44 11.07 21.83 14.88
CA ILE A 44 9.90 21.18 14.28
C ILE A 44 9.14 20.47 15.39
N ARG A 45 7.83 20.75 15.51
CA ARG A 45 6.92 20.22 16.56
C ARG A 45 5.59 19.75 15.97
N GLY A 46 5.53 19.49 14.68
CA GLY A 46 4.34 19.07 13.97
C GLY A 46 4.62 19.02 12.48
N TYR A 47 3.66 18.56 11.70
CA TYR A 47 3.78 18.55 10.24
C TYR A 47 4.02 19.96 9.69
N ILE A 48 5.06 20.12 8.90
CA ILE A 48 5.46 21.41 8.28
C ILE A 48 4.79 21.63 6.94
N LYS A 49 4.12 20.62 6.39
CA LYS A 49 3.28 20.70 5.19
C LYS A 49 1.97 19.96 5.46
N ASP A 50 0.87 20.62 5.13
CA ASP A 50 -0.46 20.02 5.23
C ASP A 50 -0.81 19.36 3.88
N PHE A 51 -0.67 18.03 3.83
CA PHE A 51 -1.09 17.24 2.67
C PHE A 51 -2.55 16.86 2.81
N ARG A 52 -3.39 17.10 1.80
CA ARG A 52 -4.76 16.56 1.74
C ARG A 52 -4.72 15.04 1.72
N HIS A 53 -3.95 14.50 0.80
CA HIS A 53 -3.66 13.07 0.68
C HIS A 53 -2.19 12.91 0.34
N PHE A 54 -1.49 12.14 1.15
CA PHE A 54 -0.08 11.84 0.99
C PHE A 54 0.09 10.49 0.33
N ALA A 55 0.66 10.45 -0.88
CA ALA A 55 1.07 9.20 -1.50
C ALA A 55 2.33 8.69 -0.80
N ALA A 56 2.37 7.39 -0.53
CA ALA A 56 3.50 6.79 0.16
C ALA A 56 4.78 6.85 -0.68
N ASP A 57 5.88 7.07 0.01
CA ASP A 57 7.24 7.02 -0.49
C ASP A 57 7.73 5.57 -0.64
N ASP A 58 8.96 5.36 -1.15
CA ASP A 58 9.58 4.04 -1.23
C ASP A 58 9.79 3.40 0.15
N ASP A 59 10.01 4.19 1.19
CA ASP A 59 10.02 3.78 2.61
C ASP A 59 8.78 2.99 3.05
N ALA A 60 7.60 3.23 2.49
CA ALA A 60 6.41 2.46 2.78
C ALA A 60 6.12 1.42 1.69
N ASN A 61 6.37 1.74 0.41
CA ASN A 61 6.17 0.84 -0.71
C ASN A 61 7.02 -0.44 -0.57
N GLY A 62 8.33 -0.29 -0.32
CA GLY A 62 9.26 -1.41 -0.21
C GLY A 62 8.86 -2.40 0.89
N PRO A 63 8.72 -1.97 2.15
CA PRO A 63 8.31 -2.86 3.24
C PRO A 63 7.01 -3.62 2.98
N VAL A 64 6.02 -2.98 2.35
CA VAL A 64 4.72 -3.62 2.06
C VAL A 64 4.85 -4.64 0.93
N PHE A 65 5.39 -4.24 -0.22
CA PHE A 65 5.42 -5.11 -1.39
C PHE A 65 6.46 -6.23 -1.30
N PHE A 66 7.60 -5.99 -0.65
CA PHE A 66 8.64 -7.03 -0.52
C PHE A 66 8.26 -8.08 0.51
N LEU A 67 7.46 -7.73 1.53
CA LEU A 67 6.90 -8.71 2.47
C LEU A 67 5.97 -9.71 1.77
N ARG A 68 5.36 -9.34 0.62
CA ARG A 68 4.51 -10.25 -0.15
C ARG A 68 5.21 -11.51 -0.65
N ALA A 69 6.55 -11.55 -0.61
CA ALA A 69 7.31 -12.78 -0.78
C ALA A 69 6.79 -13.91 0.12
N LEU A 70 6.30 -13.60 1.34
CA LEU A 70 5.70 -14.59 2.25
C LEU A 70 4.36 -15.12 1.72
N ASN A 71 3.55 -14.27 1.10
CA ASN A 71 2.29 -14.67 0.47
C ASN A 71 2.57 -15.59 -0.74
N ASP A 72 3.53 -15.20 -1.58
CA ASP A 72 3.87 -15.87 -2.82
C ASP A 72 4.56 -17.23 -2.58
N THR A 73 5.28 -17.39 -1.48
CA THR A 73 5.93 -18.65 -1.07
C THR A 73 5.16 -19.47 -0.05
N LEU A 74 3.89 -19.11 0.21
CA LEU A 74 3.02 -19.80 1.18
C LEU A 74 3.61 -19.89 2.60
N GLY A 75 4.37 -18.86 3.01
CA GLY A 75 4.89 -18.71 4.37
C GLY A 75 6.22 -19.42 4.64
N HIS A 76 6.98 -19.76 3.63
CA HIS A 76 8.37 -20.16 3.82
C HIS A 76 9.20 -18.96 4.32
N GLU A 77 10.26 -19.24 5.09
CA GLU A 77 11.22 -18.19 5.51
C GLU A 77 11.74 -17.41 4.29
N PRO A 78 11.92 -16.08 4.42
CA PRO A 78 12.35 -15.25 3.30
C PRO A 78 13.75 -15.65 2.82
N THR A 79 13.88 -15.79 1.50
CA THR A 79 15.16 -15.94 0.82
C THR A 79 15.39 -14.76 -0.12
N PRO A 80 16.64 -14.43 -0.47
CA PRO A 80 16.89 -13.38 -1.46
C PRO A 80 16.14 -13.60 -2.77
N GLN A 81 16.02 -14.86 -3.23
CA GLN A 81 15.32 -15.21 -4.47
C GLN A 81 13.81 -14.93 -4.36
N ALA A 82 13.15 -15.33 -3.26
CA ALA A 82 11.73 -15.08 -3.06
C ALA A 82 11.40 -13.58 -3.00
N VAL A 83 12.27 -12.79 -2.34
CA VAL A 83 12.09 -11.33 -2.29
C VAL A 83 12.38 -10.71 -3.66
N ALA A 84 13.36 -11.20 -4.41
CA ALA A 84 13.64 -10.74 -5.78
C ALA A 84 12.46 -10.99 -6.74
N GLU A 85 11.78 -12.13 -6.61
CA GLU A 85 10.53 -12.40 -7.34
C GLU A 85 9.44 -11.38 -7.01
N ALA A 86 9.32 -10.98 -5.72
CA ALA A 86 8.37 -9.92 -5.34
C ALA A 86 8.76 -8.55 -5.96
N TRP A 87 10.04 -8.22 -6.05
CA TRP A 87 10.52 -7.02 -6.75
C TRP A 87 10.06 -7.01 -8.21
N LEU A 88 10.35 -8.08 -8.95
CA LEU A 88 10.01 -8.22 -10.36
C LEU A 88 8.50 -8.26 -10.61
N ASN A 89 7.73 -8.82 -9.66
CA ASN A 89 6.28 -8.99 -9.82
C ASN A 89 5.47 -7.76 -9.43
N TYR A 90 5.90 -6.99 -8.42
CA TYR A 90 5.10 -5.88 -7.89
C TYR A 90 5.60 -4.50 -8.27
N ALA A 91 6.85 -4.34 -8.73
CA ALA A 91 7.34 -3.06 -9.19
C ALA A 91 6.72 -2.69 -10.55
N ARG A 92 6.26 -1.45 -10.64
CA ARG A 92 5.85 -0.83 -11.91
C ARG A 92 7.07 -0.17 -12.53
N GLU A 93 7.64 -0.81 -13.54
CA GLU A 93 8.95 -0.47 -14.10
C GLU A 93 9.02 1.00 -14.54
N GLY A 94 10.06 1.68 -14.10
CA GLY A 94 10.39 3.06 -14.47
C GLY A 94 9.63 4.15 -13.70
N VAL A 95 8.64 3.80 -12.86
CA VAL A 95 7.81 4.82 -12.20
C VAL A 95 7.38 4.48 -10.77
N GLY A 96 7.07 3.23 -10.45
CA GLY A 96 6.47 2.86 -9.17
C GLY A 96 7.44 2.26 -8.16
N LEU A 97 7.06 2.14 -6.94
CA LEU A 97 7.66 1.53 -5.77
C LEU A 97 8.85 2.28 -5.16
N TYR A 98 9.89 2.61 -5.93
CA TYR A 98 11.17 3.16 -5.48
C TYR A 98 11.80 4.07 -6.54
N TRP A 99 12.95 4.66 -6.20
CA TRP A 99 13.61 5.64 -7.06
C TRP A 99 14.25 5.02 -8.32
N TRP A 100 13.82 5.48 -9.49
CA TRP A 100 14.28 5.04 -10.81
C TRP A 100 15.36 5.98 -11.40
N GLY A 101 16.37 6.31 -10.59
CA GLY A 101 17.41 7.30 -10.92
C GLY A 101 18.44 6.89 -11.98
N GLY A 102 18.35 5.67 -12.54
CA GLY A 102 19.24 5.18 -13.59
C GLY A 102 20.18 4.05 -13.13
N PHE A 103 20.62 3.25 -14.11
CA PHE A 103 21.59 2.17 -13.88
C PHE A 103 22.92 2.75 -13.39
N GLY A 104 23.47 2.17 -12.31
CA GLY A 104 24.70 2.63 -11.66
C GLY A 104 24.54 3.92 -10.83
N VAL A 105 23.35 4.50 -10.74
CA VAL A 105 23.02 5.70 -9.96
C VAL A 105 22.05 5.34 -8.82
N SER A 106 20.84 4.86 -9.14
CA SER A 106 19.94 4.28 -8.15
C SER A 106 20.30 2.82 -7.91
N THR A 107 20.45 2.44 -6.67
CA THR A 107 20.72 1.07 -6.24
C THR A 107 19.59 0.13 -6.64
N GLU A 108 18.36 0.56 -6.39
CA GLU A 108 17.12 -0.17 -6.65
C GLU A 108 16.94 -0.41 -8.15
N HIS A 109 17.05 0.66 -8.95
CA HIS A 109 16.97 0.56 -10.40
C HIS A 109 18.05 -0.38 -10.97
N THR A 110 19.27 -0.28 -10.46
CA THR A 110 20.40 -1.14 -10.86
C THR A 110 20.11 -2.61 -10.54
N ALA A 111 19.66 -2.91 -9.33
CA ALA A 111 19.31 -4.27 -8.92
C ALA A 111 18.14 -4.84 -9.72
N TYR A 112 17.08 -4.04 -9.95
CA TYR A 112 15.96 -4.46 -10.77
C TYR A 112 16.37 -4.84 -12.19
N LEU A 113 17.21 -4.02 -12.84
CA LEU A 113 17.70 -4.33 -14.18
C LEU A 113 18.62 -5.55 -14.20
N ASN A 114 19.44 -5.75 -13.16
CA ASN A 114 20.23 -6.97 -13.01
C ASN A 114 19.34 -8.21 -12.94
N LEU A 115 18.32 -8.19 -12.06
CA LEU A 115 17.35 -9.27 -11.94
C LEU A 115 16.65 -9.55 -13.27
N LYS A 116 16.16 -8.50 -13.94
CA LYS A 116 15.47 -8.59 -15.23
C LYS A 116 16.38 -9.18 -16.33
N ASN A 117 17.68 -8.95 -16.26
CA ASN A 117 18.67 -9.50 -17.17
C ASN A 117 19.25 -10.86 -16.71
N GLY A 118 18.65 -11.50 -15.70
CA GLY A 118 18.97 -12.86 -15.29
C GLY A 118 20.12 -12.96 -14.27
N VAL A 119 20.58 -11.85 -13.68
CA VAL A 119 21.52 -11.89 -12.55
C VAL A 119 20.70 -12.18 -11.28
N PRO A 120 20.86 -13.37 -10.66
CA PRO A 120 20.02 -13.74 -9.53
C PRO A 120 20.38 -12.98 -8.24
N ALA A 121 19.43 -12.83 -7.32
CA ALA A 121 19.74 -12.39 -5.97
C ALA A 121 20.48 -13.51 -5.19
N PRO A 122 21.45 -13.20 -4.30
CA PRO A 122 21.87 -11.84 -3.90
C PRO A 122 22.92 -11.19 -4.83
N GLU A 123 23.33 -11.84 -5.92
CA GLU A 123 24.35 -11.30 -6.82
C GLU A 123 23.89 -9.97 -7.46
N SER A 124 22.60 -9.84 -7.74
CA SER A 124 21.98 -8.62 -8.30
C SER A 124 22.28 -7.33 -7.52
N GLY A 125 22.40 -7.43 -6.18
CA GLY A 125 22.71 -6.31 -5.27
C GLY A 125 24.16 -6.21 -4.84
N SER A 126 25.02 -7.19 -5.22
CA SER A 126 26.35 -7.32 -4.64
C SER A 126 27.32 -6.19 -5.03
N MET A 127 28.25 -5.87 -4.13
CA MET A 127 29.37 -4.96 -4.43
C MET A 127 30.22 -5.44 -5.60
N LYS A 128 30.33 -6.75 -5.79
CA LYS A 128 31.06 -7.33 -6.92
C LYS A 128 30.41 -6.96 -8.26
N GLN A 129 29.08 -6.96 -8.31
CA GLN A 129 28.30 -6.65 -9.52
C GLN A 129 28.19 -5.14 -9.75
N ASN A 130 27.90 -4.36 -8.70
CA ASN A 130 27.45 -2.97 -8.81
C ASN A 130 28.48 -1.94 -8.31
N GLY A 131 29.55 -2.40 -7.68
CA GLY A 131 30.51 -1.54 -6.99
C GLY A 131 30.03 -1.12 -5.59
N LYS A 132 30.98 -0.73 -4.74
CA LYS A 132 30.76 -0.40 -3.33
C LYS A 132 29.79 0.77 -3.16
N THR A 133 29.96 1.83 -3.93
CA THR A 133 29.12 3.05 -3.83
C THR A 133 27.65 2.75 -4.06
N ALA A 134 27.30 1.98 -5.09
CA ALA A 134 25.92 1.65 -5.37
C ALA A 134 25.33 0.67 -4.33
N ALA A 135 26.16 -0.25 -3.81
CA ALA A 135 25.68 -1.29 -2.90
C ALA A 135 25.45 -0.82 -1.46
N GLU A 136 26.08 0.27 -1.02
CA GLU A 136 26.04 0.73 0.38
C GLU A 136 25.14 1.98 0.60
N GLN A 137 24.07 2.13 -0.18
CA GLN A 137 23.10 3.20 0.00
C GLN A 137 22.02 2.82 1.04
N ILE A 138 21.21 3.80 1.44
CA ILE A 138 20.25 3.68 2.57
C ILE A 138 19.12 2.69 2.30
N GLY A 139 18.76 2.41 1.04
CA GLY A 139 17.67 1.50 0.68
C GLY A 139 17.75 0.13 1.36
N GLY A 140 18.97 -0.36 1.65
CA GLY A 140 19.16 -1.59 2.43
C GLY A 140 18.61 -1.52 3.85
N GLN A 141 18.52 -0.33 4.44
CA GLN A 141 18.04 -0.07 5.79
C GLN A 141 16.54 0.24 5.83
N ILE A 142 15.96 0.85 4.78
CA ILE A 142 14.58 1.36 4.83
C ILE A 142 13.52 0.36 4.37
N PHE A 143 13.88 -0.64 3.55
CA PHE A 143 12.91 -1.62 3.02
C PHE A 143 12.67 -2.82 3.94
N ILE A 144 13.12 -2.76 5.21
CA ILE A 144 13.22 -3.95 6.05
C ILE A 144 12.38 -3.91 7.34
N ASP A 145 11.70 -2.82 7.65
CA ASP A 145 10.99 -2.64 8.92
C ASP A 145 10.00 -3.78 9.20
N THR A 146 9.27 -4.23 8.18
CA THR A 146 8.31 -5.33 8.30
C THR A 146 8.97 -6.65 8.68
N TRP A 147 10.24 -6.87 8.31
CA TRP A 147 10.99 -8.06 8.72
C TRP A 147 11.34 -8.04 10.22
N GLY A 148 11.48 -6.86 10.81
CA GLY A 148 11.53 -6.69 12.25
C GLY A 148 10.19 -6.96 12.92
N LEU A 149 9.09 -6.46 12.32
CA LEU A 149 7.74 -6.62 12.85
C LEU A 149 7.23 -8.07 12.86
N VAL A 150 7.58 -8.90 11.86
CA VAL A 150 7.20 -10.33 11.81
C VAL A 150 8.04 -11.25 12.71
N ALA A 151 9.10 -10.72 13.33
CA ALA A 151 9.98 -11.48 14.21
C ALA A 151 10.03 -10.86 15.63
N PRO A 152 8.90 -10.71 16.34
CA PRO A 152 8.86 -10.07 17.67
C PRO A 152 9.71 -10.85 18.67
N CYS A 153 10.46 -10.09 19.52
CA CYS A 153 11.29 -10.65 20.58
C CYS A 153 12.38 -11.66 20.12
N ASP A 154 12.75 -11.61 18.82
CA ASP A 154 13.82 -12.45 18.27
C ASP A 154 14.72 -11.60 17.33
N PRO A 155 15.58 -10.73 17.88
CA PRO A 155 16.42 -9.83 17.10
C PRO A 155 17.35 -10.55 16.10
N LYS A 156 17.78 -11.79 16.43
CA LYS A 156 18.61 -12.59 15.54
C LYS A 156 17.86 -13.05 14.29
N ARG A 157 16.61 -13.48 14.48
CA ARG A 157 15.74 -13.87 13.36
C ARG A 157 15.39 -12.64 12.50
N ALA A 158 15.02 -11.52 13.12
CA ALA A 158 14.74 -10.27 12.43
C ALA A 158 15.92 -9.83 11.57
N ALA A 159 17.13 -9.80 12.12
CA ALA A 159 18.35 -9.46 11.39
C ALA A 159 18.61 -10.41 10.19
N ARG A 160 18.43 -11.74 10.38
CA ARG A 160 18.58 -12.71 9.29
C ARG A 160 17.59 -12.48 8.16
N TYR A 161 16.32 -12.22 8.47
CA TYR A 161 15.28 -11.93 7.47
C TYR A 161 15.55 -10.63 6.73
N ALA A 162 15.93 -9.59 7.45
CA ALA A 162 16.26 -8.29 6.87
C ALA A 162 17.49 -8.37 5.94
N ILE A 163 18.55 -9.08 6.33
CA ILE A 163 19.73 -9.32 5.47
C ILE A 163 19.31 -10.04 4.19
N ALA A 164 18.50 -11.09 4.28
CA ALA A 164 18.02 -11.82 3.11
C ALA A 164 17.24 -10.92 2.16
N ALA A 165 16.35 -10.07 2.69
CA ALA A 165 15.57 -9.13 1.89
C ALA A 165 16.44 -8.01 1.29
N ALA A 166 17.30 -7.38 2.07
CA ALA A 166 18.15 -6.29 1.62
C ALA A 166 19.19 -6.72 0.58
N SER A 167 19.67 -7.98 0.65
CA SER A 167 20.68 -8.49 -0.27
C SER A 167 20.22 -8.62 -1.73
N VAL A 168 18.93 -8.43 -2.01
CA VAL A 168 18.41 -8.34 -3.38
C VAL A 168 19.03 -7.17 -4.14
N SER A 169 19.25 -6.06 -3.44
CA SER A 169 19.70 -4.79 -4.03
C SER A 169 20.98 -4.23 -3.42
N HIS A 170 21.31 -4.60 -2.19
CA HIS A 170 22.37 -4.00 -1.38
C HIS A 170 23.38 -5.03 -0.87
N ASP A 171 24.55 -4.52 -0.43
CA ASP A 171 25.63 -5.32 0.14
C ASP A 171 26.43 -4.50 1.16
N GLY A 172 27.40 -5.10 1.82
CA GLY A 172 28.33 -4.43 2.73
C GLY A 172 27.65 -3.77 3.94
N GLU A 173 27.93 -2.48 4.16
CA GLU A 173 27.43 -1.76 5.32
C GLU A 173 25.90 -1.54 5.29
N ALA A 174 25.27 -1.57 4.11
CA ALA A 174 23.81 -1.50 4.00
C ALA A 174 23.13 -2.75 4.59
N LEU A 175 23.75 -3.94 4.49
CA LEU A 175 23.24 -5.15 5.16
C LEU A 175 23.41 -5.09 6.68
N ASN A 176 24.46 -4.42 7.17
CA ASN A 176 24.61 -4.14 8.60
C ASN A 176 23.48 -3.19 9.08
N GLY A 177 23.12 -2.20 8.26
CA GLY A 177 21.95 -1.33 8.51
C GLY A 177 20.65 -2.08 8.58
N ALA A 178 20.39 -2.96 7.61
CA ALA A 178 19.23 -3.84 7.62
C ALA A 178 19.13 -4.66 8.91
N ALA A 179 20.22 -5.32 9.28
CA ALA A 179 20.30 -6.13 10.50
C ALA A 179 20.05 -5.31 11.76
N PHE A 180 20.65 -4.11 11.84
CA PHE A 180 20.51 -3.23 13.00
C PHE A 180 19.10 -2.73 13.21
N ILE A 181 18.48 -2.15 12.18
CA ILE A 181 17.11 -1.61 12.28
C ILE A 181 16.10 -2.71 12.60
N ALA A 182 16.14 -3.84 11.87
CA ALA A 182 15.22 -4.95 12.14
C ALA A 182 15.40 -5.54 13.54
N ALA A 183 16.65 -5.64 14.03
CA ALA A 183 16.94 -6.08 15.39
C ALA A 183 16.42 -5.11 16.45
N CYS A 184 16.56 -3.79 16.22
CA CYS A 184 15.98 -2.76 17.11
C CYS A 184 14.44 -2.88 17.16
N ILE A 185 13.78 -3.04 16.02
CA ILE A 185 12.32 -3.21 15.97
C ILE A 185 11.90 -4.47 16.75
N SER A 186 12.58 -5.58 16.53
CA SER A 186 12.31 -6.85 17.21
C SER A 186 12.50 -6.77 18.72
N GLU A 187 13.58 -6.13 19.18
CA GLU A 187 13.87 -5.94 20.61
C GLU A 187 12.87 -4.98 21.27
N ALA A 188 12.38 -3.97 20.54
CA ALA A 188 11.39 -3.03 21.04
C ALA A 188 10.07 -3.68 21.46
N PHE A 189 9.79 -4.91 21.02
CA PHE A 189 8.66 -5.70 21.54
C PHE A 189 8.86 -6.14 23.00
N GLN A 190 10.12 -6.28 23.45
CA GLN A 190 10.45 -6.73 24.79
C GLN A 190 10.66 -5.57 25.78
N THR A 191 11.22 -4.46 25.32
CA THR A 191 11.59 -3.34 26.17
C THR A 191 11.38 -1.98 25.49
N SER A 192 10.94 -1.00 26.27
CA SER A 192 10.89 0.41 25.86
C SER A 192 12.16 1.20 26.22
N HIS A 193 13.15 0.56 26.85
CA HIS A 193 14.40 1.19 27.18
C HIS A 193 15.33 1.25 25.96
N ILE A 194 15.29 2.36 25.25
CA ILE A 194 15.96 2.54 23.94
C ILE A 194 17.47 2.24 23.97
N PRO A 195 18.27 2.64 24.98
CA PRO A 195 19.66 2.22 25.03
C PRO A 195 19.84 0.70 25.01
N SER A 196 19.00 -0.07 25.68
CA SER A 196 19.04 -1.54 25.62
C SER A 196 18.69 -2.08 24.24
N VAL A 197 17.68 -1.48 23.58
CA VAL A 197 17.30 -1.82 22.18
C VAL A 197 18.50 -1.66 21.26
N VAL A 198 19.18 -0.52 21.32
CA VAL A 198 20.36 -0.22 20.48
C VAL A 198 21.53 -1.18 20.79
N GLU A 199 21.83 -1.44 22.07
CA GLU A 199 22.93 -2.33 22.46
C GLU A 199 22.68 -3.79 22.01
N THR A 200 21.43 -4.27 22.13
CA THR A 200 21.05 -5.60 21.62
C THR A 200 21.32 -5.72 20.12
N ALA A 201 20.91 -4.72 19.33
CA ALA A 201 21.13 -4.69 17.90
C ALA A 201 22.60 -4.57 17.52
N LEU A 202 23.37 -3.69 18.22
CA LEU A 202 24.83 -3.54 18.02
C LEU A 202 25.59 -4.85 18.27
N ALA A 203 25.15 -5.67 19.23
CA ALA A 203 25.81 -6.95 19.55
C ALA A 203 25.65 -7.99 18.44
N LEU A 204 24.77 -7.78 17.46
CA LEU A 204 24.59 -8.67 16.32
C LEU A 204 25.47 -8.30 15.11
N LEU A 205 26.04 -7.09 15.11
CA LEU A 205 26.87 -6.61 14.01
C LEU A 205 28.31 -7.09 14.14
N PRO A 206 29.06 -7.19 13.02
CA PRO A 206 30.50 -7.39 13.08
C PRO A 206 31.19 -6.29 13.91
N ASN A 207 32.17 -6.69 14.70
CA ASN A 207 32.84 -5.77 15.65
C ASN A 207 33.54 -4.57 14.97
N ASP A 208 34.02 -4.78 13.75
CA ASP A 208 34.82 -3.84 12.96
C ASP A 208 34.03 -3.12 11.85
N CYS A 209 32.71 -3.36 11.72
CA CYS A 209 31.89 -2.70 10.70
C CYS A 209 31.76 -1.18 10.97
N LEU A 210 31.72 -0.38 9.91
CA LEU A 210 31.58 1.07 9.98
C LEU A 210 30.23 1.49 10.58
N TYR A 211 29.15 0.77 10.26
CA TYR A 211 27.83 0.99 10.81
C TYR A 211 27.86 0.94 12.35
N GLY A 212 28.42 -0.11 12.91
CA GLY A 212 28.58 -0.25 14.35
C GLY A 212 29.49 0.84 14.97
N GLN A 213 30.53 1.27 14.23
CA GLN A 213 31.44 2.34 14.69
C GLN A 213 30.71 3.70 14.81
N VAL A 214 29.91 4.10 13.80
CA VAL A 214 29.17 5.38 13.88
C VAL A 214 28.13 5.36 14.98
N VAL A 215 27.40 4.25 15.16
CA VAL A 215 26.42 4.13 16.29
C VAL A 215 27.11 4.24 17.65
N ARG A 216 28.27 3.58 17.82
CA ARG A 216 29.07 3.71 19.06
C ARG A 216 29.62 5.12 19.26
N ALA A 217 30.06 5.81 18.20
CA ALA A 217 30.53 7.20 18.28
C ALA A 217 29.40 8.14 18.78
N VAL A 218 28.17 7.97 18.29
CA VAL A 218 27.00 8.71 18.78
C VAL A 218 26.71 8.38 20.24
N ARG A 219 26.70 7.11 20.62
CA ARG A 219 26.51 6.68 22.01
C ARG A 219 27.53 7.33 22.94
N ASP A 220 28.81 7.27 22.58
CA ASP A 220 29.91 7.79 23.40
C ASP A 220 29.87 9.32 23.50
N PHE A 221 29.37 10.00 22.48
CA PHE A 221 29.10 11.43 22.51
C PHE A 221 27.93 11.76 23.44
N TYR A 222 26.79 11.00 23.29
CA TYR A 222 25.63 11.16 24.16
C TYR A 222 25.96 11.02 25.67
N VAL A 223 26.76 10.02 26.03
CA VAL A 223 27.19 9.80 27.42
C VAL A 223 27.92 11.02 27.99
N LYS A 224 28.69 11.72 27.14
CA LYS A 224 29.43 12.94 27.57
C LYS A 224 28.57 14.20 27.50
N ASN A 225 27.60 14.26 26.60
CA ASN A 225 26.79 15.45 26.29
C ASN A 225 25.31 15.10 26.18
N PRO A 226 24.62 14.62 27.22
CA PRO A 226 23.28 14.05 27.13
C PRO A 226 22.15 15.04 26.79
N ALA A 227 22.42 16.35 26.85
CA ALA A 227 21.42 17.39 26.60
C ALA A 227 21.56 18.08 25.24
N ASP A 228 22.68 17.88 24.52
CA ASP A 228 23.01 18.65 23.31
C ASP A 228 23.08 17.75 22.07
N TRP A 229 21.90 17.43 21.51
CA TRP A 229 21.80 16.68 20.26
C TRP A 229 22.34 17.44 19.04
N ARG A 230 22.29 18.81 19.09
CA ARG A 230 22.80 19.65 18.03
C ARG A 230 24.32 19.56 17.92
N ALA A 231 25.01 19.55 19.02
CA ALA A 231 26.46 19.35 19.06
C ALA A 231 26.82 17.92 18.54
N CYS A 232 25.99 16.93 18.86
CA CYS A 232 26.15 15.57 18.29
C CYS A 232 25.97 15.56 16.77
N MET A 233 24.97 16.28 16.23
CA MET A 233 24.80 16.43 14.79
C MET A 233 26.00 17.13 14.12
N MET A 234 26.58 18.13 14.77
CA MET A 234 27.81 18.76 14.27
C MET A 234 29.00 17.80 14.26
N MET A 235 29.14 16.93 15.26
CA MET A 235 30.12 15.84 15.26
C MET A 235 29.89 14.87 14.10
N LEU A 236 28.63 14.45 13.87
CA LEU A 236 28.30 13.58 12.73
C LEU A 236 28.64 14.24 11.40
N LYS A 237 28.28 15.51 11.23
CA LYS A 237 28.61 16.26 10.01
C LYS A 237 30.12 16.36 9.78
N SER A 238 30.90 16.61 10.86
CA SER A 238 32.36 16.70 10.80
C SER A 238 33.04 15.37 10.50
N ASP A 239 32.61 14.28 11.15
CA ASP A 239 33.37 13.03 11.20
C ASP A 239 32.77 11.93 10.31
N TRP A 240 31.45 11.98 10.03
CA TRP A 240 30.67 10.93 9.36
C TRP A 240 29.73 11.46 8.26
N GLY A 241 29.94 12.68 7.75
CA GLY A 241 29.05 13.31 6.77
C GLY A 241 29.16 12.75 5.35
N TYR A 242 28.21 13.13 4.48
CA TYR A 242 28.13 12.72 3.08
C TYR A 242 29.37 13.10 2.24
N ASP A 243 30.15 14.09 2.68
CA ASP A 243 31.46 14.46 2.07
C ASP A 243 32.50 13.33 2.16
N LYS A 244 32.30 12.33 3.03
CA LYS A 244 33.19 11.18 3.26
C LYS A 244 32.69 9.89 2.65
N TYR A 245 31.41 9.82 2.33
CA TYR A 245 30.75 8.61 1.84
C TYR A 245 30.06 8.89 0.51
N PRO A 246 30.54 8.29 -0.60
CA PRO A 246 30.03 8.58 -1.93
C PRO A 246 28.65 7.99 -2.18
N GLY A 247 27.89 8.59 -3.10
CA GLY A 247 26.55 8.17 -3.50
C GLY A 247 25.50 9.22 -3.17
N ALA A 248 24.25 8.93 -3.47
CA ALA A 248 23.13 9.87 -3.25
C ALA A 248 22.80 9.98 -1.75
N CYS A 249 22.65 8.83 -1.07
CA CYS A 249 22.29 8.76 0.35
C CYS A 249 22.95 7.53 1.01
N HIS A 250 24.25 7.65 1.32
CA HIS A 250 25.01 6.54 1.90
C HIS A 250 24.47 6.15 3.29
N VAL A 251 24.45 4.84 3.59
CA VAL A 251 23.86 4.29 4.83
C VAL A 251 24.56 4.79 6.12
N ILE A 252 25.87 5.06 6.11
CA ILE A 252 26.64 5.40 7.31
C ILE A 252 26.24 6.75 7.93
N PRO A 253 26.17 7.89 7.20
CA PRO A 253 25.65 9.13 7.77
C PRO A 253 24.26 8.97 8.38
N ASN A 254 23.38 8.26 7.70
CA ASN A 254 22.00 8.00 8.11
C ASN A 254 21.91 7.10 9.36
N ALA A 255 22.77 6.10 9.48
CA ALA A 255 22.94 5.32 10.71
C ALA A 255 23.25 6.21 11.93
N GLY A 256 24.10 7.23 11.72
CA GLY A 256 24.42 8.22 12.73
C GLY A 256 23.20 9.03 13.15
N VAL A 257 22.39 9.50 12.20
CA VAL A 257 21.14 10.24 12.47
C VAL A 257 20.12 9.36 13.21
N CYS A 258 19.91 8.13 12.80
CA CYS A 258 19.03 7.20 13.50
C CYS A 258 19.49 6.97 14.94
N ALA A 259 20.78 6.70 15.17
CA ALA A 259 21.33 6.51 16.50
C ALA A 259 21.20 7.78 17.38
N LEU A 260 21.53 8.96 16.81
CA LEU A 260 21.37 10.25 17.49
C LEU A 260 19.92 10.45 17.94
N SER A 261 18.97 10.25 17.04
CA SER A 261 17.54 10.44 17.31
C SER A 261 17.03 9.47 18.38
N LEU A 262 17.46 8.22 18.35
CA LEU A 262 17.13 7.22 19.36
C LEU A 262 17.65 7.58 20.74
N TYR A 263 18.92 8.00 20.87
CA TYR A 263 19.48 8.36 22.17
C TYR A 263 18.92 9.67 22.72
N TYR A 264 18.84 10.73 21.93
CA TYR A 264 18.41 12.05 22.38
C TYR A 264 16.88 12.23 22.42
N GLY A 265 16.14 11.36 21.76
CA GLY A 265 14.68 11.27 21.88
C GLY A 265 14.24 10.78 23.27
N GLY A 266 15.10 10.00 23.95
CA GLY A 266 14.87 9.59 25.35
C GLY A 266 13.65 8.69 25.53
N GLY A 267 13.21 7.97 24.49
CA GLY A 267 12.02 7.13 24.51
C GLY A 267 10.70 7.87 24.22
N ASP A 268 10.75 9.20 24.01
CA ASP A 268 9.62 9.99 23.54
C ASP A 268 9.53 9.90 22.01
N TYR A 269 8.35 9.45 21.52
CA TYR A 269 8.12 9.25 20.09
C TYR A 269 8.26 10.55 19.29
N ALA A 270 7.52 11.60 19.71
CA ALA A 270 7.48 12.86 18.97
C ALA A 270 8.89 13.47 18.88
N ARG A 271 9.57 13.56 20.02
CA ARG A 271 10.94 14.10 20.08
C ARG A 271 11.91 13.32 19.20
N THR A 272 11.78 11.99 19.12
CA THR A 272 12.67 11.15 18.31
C THR A 272 12.51 11.42 16.81
N VAL A 273 11.27 11.42 16.29
CA VAL A 273 11.02 11.67 14.86
C VAL A 273 11.28 13.13 14.48
N GLU A 274 11.02 14.08 15.38
CA GLU A 274 11.33 15.51 15.21
C GLU A 274 12.84 15.75 15.08
N ILE A 275 13.65 15.13 15.93
CA ILE A 275 15.11 15.23 15.86
C ILE A 275 15.62 14.62 14.56
N ALA A 276 15.12 13.43 14.15
CA ALA A 276 15.51 12.80 12.90
C ALA A 276 15.23 13.73 11.70
N THR A 277 14.05 14.33 11.67
CA THR A 277 13.64 15.29 10.62
C THR A 277 14.52 16.55 10.61
N MET A 278 14.89 17.08 11.79
CA MET A 278 15.73 18.28 11.91
C MET A 278 17.20 18.03 11.56
N CYS A 279 17.67 16.79 11.54
CA CYS A 279 19.06 16.45 11.21
C CYS A 279 19.39 16.58 9.72
N SER A 280 18.42 16.79 8.83
CA SER A 280 18.66 16.82 7.39
C SER A 280 19.12 15.45 6.86
N TRP A 281 19.73 15.43 5.69
CA TRP A 281 20.09 14.26 4.92
C TRP A 281 18.83 13.52 4.41
N ASP A 282 18.68 12.23 4.71
CA ASP A 282 17.52 11.44 4.29
C ASP A 282 16.47 11.42 5.43
N THR A 283 15.67 12.47 5.48
CA THR A 283 14.86 12.79 6.67
C THR A 283 13.65 11.90 6.85
N ASP A 284 12.98 11.51 5.78
CA ASP A 284 11.81 10.62 5.81
C ASP A 284 12.22 9.18 6.09
N CYS A 285 13.26 8.70 5.43
CA CYS A 285 13.87 7.41 5.68
C CYS A 285 14.29 7.25 7.15
N ASN A 286 15.07 8.22 7.67
CA ASN A 286 15.55 8.17 9.04
C ASN A 286 14.39 8.28 10.06
N ALA A 287 13.46 9.23 9.86
CA ALA A 287 12.30 9.38 10.73
C ALA A 287 11.35 8.18 10.63
N GLY A 288 11.22 7.56 9.46
CA GLY A 288 10.46 6.34 9.26
C GLY A 288 11.02 5.16 10.06
N ASN A 289 12.33 4.90 9.97
CA ASN A 289 12.98 3.82 10.73
C ASN A 289 12.86 4.02 12.27
N VAL A 290 13.24 5.20 12.77
CA VAL A 290 13.14 5.45 14.22
C VAL A 290 11.68 5.51 14.67
N GLY A 291 10.76 5.95 13.78
CA GLY A 291 9.32 5.95 13.99
C GLY A 291 8.77 4.55 14.19
N THR A 292 9.23 3.56 13.39
CA THR A 292 8.87 2.14 13.59
C THR A 292 9.35 1.63 14.93
N ILE A 293 10.63 1.86 15.27
CA ILE A 293 11.23 1.39 16.54
C ILE A 293 10.48 1.96 17.73
N LEU A 294 10.27 3.28 17.75
CA LEU A 294 9.58 3.95 18.87
C LEU A 294 8.09 3.60 18.91
N GLY A 295 7.42 3.44 17.73
CA GLY A 295 6.04 3.02 17.68
C GLY A 295 5.83 1.67 18.37
N VAL A 296 6.71 0.70 18.11
CA VAL A 296 6.70 -0.60 18.81
C VAL A 296 7.02 -0.45 20.29
N ALA A 297 8.03 0.35 20.65
CA ALA A 297 8.51 0.52 22.04
C ALA A 297 7.47 1.20 22.93
N CYS A 298 6.87 2.31 22.47
CA CYS A 298 5.91 3.12 23.22
C CYS A 298 4.47 2.61 23.10
N GLY A 299 4.16 1.85 22.03
CA GLY A 299 2.80 1.49 21.70
C GLY A 299 1.94 2.69 21.29
N LEU A 300 0.65 2.42 21.03
CA LEU A 300 -0.29 3.45 20.54
C LEU A 300 -0.46 4.65 21.46
N ASN A 301 -0.35 4.45 22.77
CA ASN A 301 -0.48 5.52 23.75
C ASN A 301 0.70 6.52 23.70
N GLY A 302 1.83 6.12 23.15
CA GLY A 302 3.00 6.96 22.96
C GLY A 302 2.97 7.80 21.67
N LEU A 303 2.03 7.52 20.76
CA LEU A 303 1.88 8.25 19.51
C LEU A 303 0.91 9.44 19.69
N PRO A 304 1.39 10.70 19.62
CA PRO A 304 0.53 11.87 19.82
C PRO A 304 -0.56 11.98 18.74
N ALA A 305 -1.78 12.37 19.15
CA ALA A 305 -2.93 12.49 18.26
C ALA A 305 -2.67 13.45 17.07
N HIS A 306 -1.99 14.58 17.30
CA HIS A 306 -1.69 15.56 16.25
C HIS A 306 -0.79 15.04 15.14
N TYR A 307 -0.02 13.95 15.38
CA TYR A 307 0.71 13.22 14.35
C TYR A 307 -0.13 12.07 13.75
N ARG A 308 -0.87 11.35 14.60
CA ARG A 308 -1.62 10.17 14.18
C ARG A 308 -2.85 10.50 13.36
N ASP A 309 -3.66 11.48 13.81
CA ASP A 309 -4.95 11.79 13.20
C ASP A 309 -4.86 12.21 11.72
N PRO A 310 -3.85 13.00 11.29
CA PRO A 310 -3.66 13.32 9.88
C PRO A 310 -3.30 12.13 8.98
N ILE A 311 -2.76 11.03 9.51
CA ILE A 311 -2.53 9.80 8.75
C ILE A 311 -3.88 9.13 8.45
N GLY A 312 -4.79 9.04 9.45
CA GLY A 312 -6.13 8.48 9.28
C GLY A 312 -6.15 7.02 8.86
N ASP A 313 -5.11 6.25 9.23
CA ASP A 313 -4.91 4.83 8.92
C ASP A 313 -4.80 4.49 7.43
N GLU A 314 -4.69 5.46 6.55
CA GLU A 314 -4.62 5.26 5.11
C GLU A 314 -3.21 5.39 4.57
N ILE A 315 -2.79 4.40 3.79
CA ILE A 315 -1.55 4.44 3.01
C ILE A 315 -1.90 4.22 1.55
N VAL A 316 -1.40 5.09 0.69
CA VAL A 316 -1.54 4.98 -0.76
C VAL A 316 -0.20 4.61 -1.36
N LEU A 317 -0.15 3.43 -1.98
CA LEU A 317 1.04 2.80 -2.52
C LEU A 317 1.10 2.97 -4.05
N SER A 318 2.21 2.53 -4.66
CA SER A 318 2.46 2.72 -6.10
C SER A 318 2.93 1.45 -6.84
N GLY A 319 2.54 0.28 -6.34
CA GLY A 319 2.79 -0.99 -7.02
C GLY A 319 2.00 -1.14 -8.32
N ILE A 320 2.35 -2.15 -9.11
CA ILE A 320 1.68 -2.45 -10.37
C ILE A 320 0.22 -2.89 -10.20
N SER A 321 -0.10 -3.59 -9.11
CA SER A 321 -1.45 -4.07 -8.82
C SER A 321 -2.26 -3.00 -8.12
N GLY A 322 -2.99 -2.18 -8.87
CA GLY A 322 -3.69 -0.99 -8.39
C GLY A 322 -4.72 -1.23 -7.26
N TYR A 323 -5.26 -2.44 -7.16
CA TYR A 323 -6.12 -2.84 -6.04
C TYR A 323 -5.37 -2.84 -4.69
N LEU A 324 -4.08 -3.23 -4.71
CA LEU A 324 -3.23 -3.30 -3.51
C LEU A 324 -2.67 -1.94 -3.10
N ASN A 325 -2.86 -0.90 -3.90
CA ASN A 325 -2.29 0.42 -3.67
C ASN A 325 -3.10 1.28 -2.68
N SER A 326 -4.28 0.84 -2.26
CA SER A 326 -5.04 1.47 -1.17
C SER A 326 -5.00 0.54 0.04
N LEU A 327 -4.25 0.90 1.05
CA LEU A 327 -3.96 0.07 2.21
C LEU A 327 -4.49 0.71 3.50
N ASP A 328 -5.20 -0.09 4.30
CA ASP A 328 -5.63 0.24 5.66
C ASP A 328 -4.61 -0.30 6.66
N ILE A 329 -4.02 0.57 7.49
CA ILE A 329 -2.94 0.19 8.43
C ILE A 329 -3.38 -0.89 9.42
N PRO A 330 -4.56 -0.81 10.09
CA PRO A 330 -5.04 -1.87 10.97
C PRO A 330 -5.17 -3.23 10.28
N THR A 331 -5.72 -3.26 9.06
CA THR A 331 -5.82 -4.49 8.25
C THR A 331 -4.45 -5.07 7.93
N TYR A 332 -3.51 -4.21 7.51
CA TYR A 332 -2.14 -4.64 7.23
C TYR A 332 -1.41 -5.14 8.49
N ALA A 333 -1.62 -4.50 9.63
CA ALA A 333 -1.04 -4.96 10.89
C ALA A 333 -1.48 -6.40 11.25
N ARG A 334 -2.72 -6.80 10.92
CA ARG A 334 -3.17 -8.18 11.07
C ARG A 334 -2.45 -9.14 10.15
N GLU A 335 -2.22 -8.77 8.88
CA GLU A 335 -1.45 -9.60 7.95
C GLU A 335 -0.02 -9.82 8.46
N VAL A 336 0.67 -8.75 8.86
CA VAL A 336 2.03 -8.82 9.40
C VAL A 336 2.06 -9.68 10.67
N THR A 337 1.10 -9.49 11.59
CA THR A 337 1.00 -10.27 12.82
C THR A 337 0.76 -11.75 12.52
N ALA A 338 -0.14 -12.06 11.59
CA ALA A 338 -0.41 -13.43 11.17
C ALA A 338 0.82 -14.11 10.57
N TRP A 339 1.61 -13.39 9.75
CA TRP A 339 2.89 -13.90 9.25
C TRP A 339 3.88 -14.17 10.37
N GLY A 340 3.93 -13.32 11.39
CA GLY A 340 4.77 -13.56 12.57
C GLY A 340 4.43 -14.88 13.29
N TYR A 341 3.15 -15.24 13.42
CA TYR A 341 2.71 -16.53 13.97
C TYR A 341 3.08 -17.69 13.04
N ARG A 342 2.76 -17.57 11.74
CA ARG A 342 3.04 -18.63 10.75
C ARG A 342 4.53 -18.95 10.64
N LEU A 343 5.40 -17.94 10.61
CA LEU A 343 6.86 -18.12 10.57
C LEU A 343 7.43 -18.79 11.83
N ARG A 344 6.72 -18.76 12.95
CA ARG A 344 7.07 -19.53 14.15
C ARG A 344 6.43 -20.93 14.18
N GLY A 345 5.63 -21.28 13.17
CA GLY A 345 4.86 -22.52 13.14
C GLY A 345 3.71 -22.55 14.15
N GLU A 346 3.22 -21.40 14.57
CA GLU A 346 2.13 -21.23 15.52
C GLU A 346 0.79 -20.97 14.81
N ALA A 347 -0.31 -21.41 15.41
CA ALA A 347 -1.65 -21.06 14.93
C ALA A 347 -1.91 -19.55 15.12
N VAL A 348 -2.51 -18.93 14.12
CA VAL A 348 -2.90 -17.50 14.19
C VAL A 348 -4.11 -17.39 15.14
N PRO A 349 -4.03 -16.59 16.22
CA PRO A 349 -5.16 -16.33 17.10
C PRO A 349 -6.31 -15.62 16.36
N GLU A 350 -7.54 -15.80 16.84
CA GLU A 350 -8.75 -15.26 16.21
C GLU A 350 -8.66 -13.74 16.02
N GLU A 351 -8.26 -13.00 17.04
CA GLU A 351 -8.11 -11.54 17.04
C GLU A 351 -7.03 -11.03 16.08
N CYS A 352 -6.09 -11.89 15.67
CA CYS A 352 -5.01 -11.58 14.72
C CYS A 352 -5.28 -12.16 13.33
N THR A 353 -6.45 -12.78 13.13
CA THR A 353 -6.79 -13.37 11.82
C THR A 353 -6.99 -12.27 10.78
N PRO A 354 -6.31 -12.34 9.62
CA PRO A 354 -6.53 -11.40 8.53
C PRO A 354 -7.97 -11.40 8.02
N VAL A 355 -8.39 -10.29 7.46
CA VAL A 355 -9.66 -10.19 6.72
C VAL A 355 -9.65 -11.20 5.56
N PRO A 356 -10.77 -11.89 5.28
CA PRO A 356 -10.84 -12.79 4.14
C PRO A 356 -10.50 -12.09 2.81
N ASP A 357 -9.79 -12.80 1.95
CA ASP A 357 -9.39 -12.31 0.63
C ASP A 357 -10.58 -11.75 -0.17
N GLY A 358 -10.44 -10.54 -0.69
CA GLY A 358 -11.45 -9.86 -1.50
C GLY A 358 -12.58 -9.18 -0.71
N GLU A 359 -12.56 -9.25 0.62
CA GLU A 359 -13.44 -8.49 1.50
C GLU A 359 -12.74 -7.28 2.10
N ILE A 360 -13.51 -6.25 2.42
CA ILE A 360 -13.13 -5.15 3.30
C ILE A 360 -13.90 -5.34 4.60
N ALA A 361 -13.21 -5.37 5.74
CA ALA A 361 -13.85 -5.51 7.04
C ALA A 361 -13.12 -4.73 8.13
N PHE A 362 -13.83 -3.80 8.75
CA PHE A 362 -13.34 -2.92 9.81
C PHE A 362 -14.11 -3.21 11.10
N ASP A 363 -13.40 -3.42 12.20
CA ASP A 363 -14.00 -3.82 13.48
C ASP A 363 -13.65 -2.89 14.66
N PHE A 364 -12.78 -1.92 14.45
CA PHE A 364 -12.36 -0.93 15.43
C PHE A 364 -11.81 -1.51 16.75
N LEU A 365 -11.34 -2.75 16.77
CA LEU A 365 -10.74 -3.37 17.94
C LEU A 365 -9.41 -2.73 18.36
N LEU A 366 -8.66 -2.19 17.39
CA LEU A 366 -7.41 -1.50 17.65
C LEU A 366 -7.65 -0.09 18.19
N PRO A 367 -7.07 0.27 19.35
CA PRO A 367 -7.25 1.57 19.95
C PRO A 367 -6.85 2.74 19.03
N GLY A 368 -7.76 3.68 18.80
CA GLY A 368 -7.55 4.85 17.95
C GLY A 368 -7.66 4.61 16.44
N SER A 369 -7.96 3.38 15.99
CA SER A 369 -8.15 3.11 14.56
C SER A 369 -9.39 3.79 13.99
N THR A 370 -9.24 4.35 12.79
CA THR A 370 -10.31 4.93 11.97
C THR A 370 -10.60 4.08 10.75
N HIS A 371 -9.70 3.13 10.42
CA HIS A 371 -9.80 2.29 9.24
C HIS A 371 -10.04 3.09 7.95
N SER A 372 -9.32 4.19 7.77
CA SER A 372 -9.45 5.07 6.58
C SER A 372 -10.83 5.70 6.39
N LEU A 373 -11.77 5.52 7.33
CA LEU A 373 -13.05 6.20 7.28
C LEU A 373 -12.89 7.69 7.60
N LYS A 374 -13.48 8.54 6.76
CA LYS A 374 -13.34 9.99 6.83
C LYS A 374 -14.69 10.67 7.07
N TYR A 375 -14.62 11.82 7.77
CA TYR A 375 -15.76 12.70 7.95
C TYR A 375 -15.87 13.71 6.81
N ARG A 376 -17.10 13.93 6.35
CA ARG A 376 -17.45 15.05 5.48
C ARG A 376 -18.73 15.71 5.99
N GLY A 377 -18.65 16.98 6.33
CA GLY A 377 -19.81 17.74 6.83
C GLY A 377 -19.39 19.10 7.38
N GLY A 378 -20.34 19.76 8.01
CA GLY A 378 -20.11 21.05 8.70
C GLY A 378 -19.66 20.85 10.16
N ASN A 379 -19.41 21.94 10.86
CA ASN A 379 -18.93 21.95 12.26
C ASN A 379 -19.97 21.47 13.29
N PHE A 380 -21.14 21.02 12.86
CA PHE A 380 -22.20 20.47 13.71
C PHE A 380 -22.03 18.97 13.99
N ALA A 381 -21.01 18.35 13.48
CA ALA A 381 -20.64 16.97 13.79
C ALA A 381 -19.12 16.78 13.69
N SER A 382 -18.62 15.76 14.36
CA SER A 382 -17.21 15.36 14.30
C SER A 382 -17.09 13.84 14.34
N LEU A 383 -16.09 13.31 13.65
CA LEU A 383 -15.77 11.89 13.67
C LEU A 383 -14.56 11.67 14.58
N GLY A 384 -14.70 10.73 15.50
CA GLY A 384 -13.65 10.34 16.42
C GLY A 384 -13.80 8.89 16.80
N ARG A 385 -13.15 8.52 17.87
CA ARG A 385 -13.28 7.19 18.44
C ARG A 385 -14.05 7.23 19.75
N ALA A 386 -14.99 6.30 19.90
CA ALA A 386 -15.67 6.09 21.17
C ALA A 386 -14.66 5.69 22.25
N GLN A 387 -14.75 6.33 23.44
CA GLN A 387 -13.85 6.06 24.56
C GLN A 387 -14.31 4.88 25.40
N ASP A 388 -15.57 4.51 25.29
CA ASP A 388 -16.25 3.53 26.14
C ASP A 388 -16.52 2.19 25.42
N GLN A 389 -16.24 2.10 24.10
CA GLN A 389 -16.45 0.89 23.31
C GLN A 389 -15.63 0.87 22.02
N ASN A 390 -15.51 -0.30 21.42
CA ASN A 390 -14.77 -0.51 20.16
C ASN A 390 -15.64 -0.05 18.97
N ALA A 391 -15.71 1.25 18.75
CA ALA A 391 -16.48 1.86 17.67
C ALA A 391 -15.89 3.19 17.24
N LEU A 392 -16.12 3.54 15.99
CA LEU A 392 -15.97 4.90 15.50
C LEU A 392 -17.19 5.69 15.93
N GLU A 393 -16.99 6.88 16.49
CA GLU A 393 -18.05 7.75 16.99
C GLU A 393 -18.25 8.95 16.05
N LEU A 394 -19.42 9.08 15.48
CA LEU A 394 -19.87 10.32 14.88
C LEU A 394 -20.68 11.08 15.93
N LEU A 395 -20.06 12.08 16.53
CA LEU A 395 -20.70 12.97 17.48
C LEU A 395 -21.48 14.04 16.71
N LEU A 396 -22.79 14.13 16.96
CA LEU A 396 -23.67 15.16 16.43
C LEU A 396 -23.83 16.26 17.49
N ASP A 397 -23.48 17.49 17.13
CA ASP A 397 -23.50 18.63 18.05
C ASP A 397 -24.30 19.80 17.46
N GLY A 398 -25.59 19.69 17.58
CA GLY A 398 -26.49 20.75 17.16
C GLY A 398 -26.85 20.78 15.68
N MET A 399 -27.11 19.61 15.08
CA MET A 399 -27.65 19.54 13.73
C MET A 399 -29.06 20.09 13.65
N THR A 400 -29.36 20.81 12.59
CA THR A 400 -30.72 21.28 12.26
C THR A 400 -31.25 20.57 11.02
N ARG A 401 -32.57 20.60 10.82
CA ARG A 401 -33.21 19.98 9.67
C ARG A 401 -32.56 20.41 8.35
N GLY A 402 -32.24 19.41 7.52
CA GLY A 402 -31.58 19.57 6.22
C GLY A 402 -30.06 19.64 6.30
N GLN A 403 -29.47 19.63 7.49
CA GLN A 403 -28.01 19.39 7.64
C GLN A 403 -27.72 17.89 7.65
N GLY A 404 -26.62 17.53 7.07
CA GLY A 404 -26.16 16.14 6.99
C GLY A 404 -24.67 16.01 7.15
N ALA A 405 -24.27 14.93 7.78
CA ALA A 405 -22.88 14.48 7.95
C ALA A 405 -22.67 13.19 7.15
N ARG A 406 -21.46 12.94 6.72
CA ARG A 406 -21.11 11.69 6.02
C ARG A 406 -19.90 11.04 6.67
N VAL A 407 -19.96 9.72 6.80
CA VAL A 407 -18.79 8.87 7.08
C VAL A 407 -18.52 8.09 5.82
N THR A 408 -17.29 8.18 5.29
CA THR A 408 -16.97 7.74 3.93
C THR A 408 -15.74 6.86 3.87
N TYR A 409 -15.80 5.83 3.01
CA TYR A 409 -14.68 5.01 2.57
C TYR A 409 -14.39 5.31 1.10
N THR A 410 -13.14 5.61 0.76
CA THR A 410 -12.72 5.86 -0.63
C THR A 410 -12.35 4.55 -1.31
N SER A 411 -13.11 4.15 -2.33
CA SER A 411 -12.86 2.94 -3.11
C SER A 411 -11.95 3.16 -4.31
N LEU A 412 -11.93 4.35 -4.89
CA LEU A 412 -11.12 4.66 -6.07
C LEU A 412 -10.46 6.02 -5.93
N TRP A 413 -9.15 6.05 -5.95
CA TRP A 413 -8.35 7.26 -5.98
C TRP A 413 -8.08 7.74 -7.43
N ARG A 414 -7.86 9.04 -7.57
CA ARG A 414 -7.37 9.67 -8.81
C ARG A 414 -6.05 10.37 -8.52
N ARG A 415 -5.19 10.50 -9.51
CA ARG A 415 -3.93 11.26 -9.37
C ARG A 415 -4.14 12.69 -8.85
N GLY A 416 -5.17 13.38 -9.32
CA GLY A 416 -5.50 14.73 -8.88
C GLY A 416 -5.98 14.87 -7.42
N ASP A 417 -6.16 13.76 -6.70
CA ASP A 417 -6.50 13.78 -5.27
C ASP A 417 -5.27 14.05 -4.39
N PHE A 418 -4.07 13.79 -4.88
CA PHE A 418 -2.81 13.88 -4.13
C PHE A 418 -2.12 15.23 -4.31
N ASP A 419 -1.47 15.69 -3.25
CA ASP A 419 -0.59 16.86 -3.28
C ASP A 419 0.86 16.49 -3.61
N ASP A 420 1.21 15.21 -3.47
CA ASP A 420 2.48 14.62 -3.86
C ASP A 420 2.22 13.22 -4.45
N GLU A 421 2.81 12.94 -5.61
CA GLU A 421 2.65 11.68 -6.33
C GLU A 421 3.97 11.19 -6.92
N ARG A 422 5.06 11.25 -6.16
CA ARG A 422 6.43 10.98 -6.62
C ARG A 422 6.55 9.72 -7.48
N TYR A 423 5.86 8.64 -7.10
CA TYR A 423 5.90 7.35 -7.79
C TYR A 423 4.69 7.07 -8.67
N MET A 424 3.94 8.12 -9.04
CA MET A 424 2.82 8.07 -9.99
C MET A 424 1.86 6.90 -9.72
N PRO A 425 1.20 6.85 -8.55
CA PRO A 425 0.35 5.73 -8.18
C PRO A 425 -0.79 5.51 -9.18
N VAL A 426 -1.17 4.25 -9.36
CA VAL A 426 -2.29 3.81 -10.21
C VAL A 426 -3.25 2.98 -9.40
N PHE A 427 -4.54 3.06 -9.70
CA PHE A 427 -5.57 2.47 -8.85
C PHE A 427 -6.58 1.64 -9.65
N SER A 428 -7.06 0.59 -9.01
CA SER A 428 -8.28 -0.11 -9.33
C SER A 428 -9.29 0.14 -8.20
N PRO A 429 -10.59 0.17 -8.47
CA PRO A 429 -11.56 0.24 -7.38
C PRO A 429 -11.38 -0.91 -6.39
N THR A 430 -11.77 -0.69 -5.14
CA THR A 430 -11.79 -1.72 -4.08
C THR A 430 -13.21 -2.17 -3.72
N ALA A 431 -14.23 -1.51 -4.30
CA ALA A 431 -15.63 -1.86 -4.17
C ALA A 431 -16.31 -1.86 -5.54
N TYR A 432 -17.23 -2.79 -5.76
CA TYR A 432 -17.82 -3.06 -7.08
C TYR A 432 -19.34 -3.24 -7.03
N PRO A 433 -20.05 -2.94 -8.13
CA PRO A 433 -21.46 -3.31 -8.29
C PRO A 433 -21.70 -4.79 -8.03
N GLY A 434 -22.82 -5.10 -7.37
CA GLY A 434 -23.20 -6.46 -6.95
C GLY A 434 -22.78 -6.81 -5.53
N GLN A 435 -21.70 -6.22 -5.00
CA GLN A 435 -21.26 -6.46 -3.62
C GLN A 435 -22.23 -5.88 -2.59
N GLN A 436 -22.21 -6.48 -1.39
CA GLN A 436 -22.96 -6.03 -0.24
C GLN A 436 -22.12 -5.08 0.62
N VAL A 437 -22.71 -3.99 1.05
CA VAL A 437 -22.18 -3.10 2.08
C VAL A 437 -22.96 -3.33 3.37
N GLU A 438 -22.28 -3.45 4.49
CA GLU A 438 -22.87 -3.58 5.82
C GLU A 438 -22.21 -2.58 6.77
N PHE A 439 -23.04 -1.76 7.43
CA PHE A 439 -22.65 -0.98 8.60
C PHE A 439 -23.29 -1.59 9.83
N LYS A 440 -22.51 -1.89 10.86
CA LYS A 440 -23.02 -2.17 12.20
C LYS A 440 -23.03 -0.87 12.97
N ILE A 441 -24.22 -0.41 13.35
CA ILE A 441 -24.43 0.90 13.96
C ILE A 441 -25.22 0.77 15.26
N ALA A 442 -24.85 1.59 16.23
CA ALA A 442 -25.67 1.86 17.40
C ALA A 442 -25.90 3.37 17.49
N PHE A 443 -26.93 3.77 18.18
CA PHE A 443 -27.31 5.16 18.31
C PHE A 443 -27.77 5.44 19.74
N ASP A 444 -27.11 6.37 20.41
CA ASP A 444 -27.43 6.66 21.81
C ASP A 444 -27.29 8.16 22.15
N LYS A 445 -27.65 8.51 23.39
CA LYS A 445 -27.60 9.88 23.93
C LYS A 445 -28.31 10.91 23.04
N TRP A 446 -29.43 10.49 22.42
CA TRP A 446 -30.15 11.31 21.46
C TRP A 446 -30.98 12.40 22.11
N HIS A 447 -30.83 13.62 21.62
CA HIS A 447 -31.69 14.77 21.88
C HIS A 447 -32.22 15.30 20.55
N GLY A 448 -33.44 14.93 20.17
CA GLY A 448 -34.07 15.28 18.91
C GLY A 448 -35.28 14.40 18.67
N GLU A 449 -36.01 14.61 17.57
CA GLU A 449 -37.17 13.79 17.24
C GLU A 449 -36.81 12.65 16.28
N THR A 450 -35.98 12.93 15.30
CA THR A 450 -35.70 11.94 14.24
C THR A 450 -34.29 12.14 13.66
N ILE A 451 -33.57 11.05 13.44
CA ILE A 451 -32.35 10.98 12.64
C ILE A 451 -32.55 10.01 11.49
N LEU A 452 -31.97 10.33 10.33
CA LEU A 452 -32.03 9.54 9.11
C LEU A 452 -30.62 9.03 8.78
N LEU A 453 -30.50 7.71 8.64
CA LEU A 453 -29.25 7.03 8.31
C LEU A 453 -29.41 6.36 6.95
N THR A 454 -28.67 6.82 5.94
CA THR A 454 -28.80 6.33 4.56
C THR A 454 -27.46 5.86 4.03
N PRO A 455 -27.25 4.57 3.74
CA PRO A 455 -26.06 4.10 3.06
C PRO A 455 -26.10 4.57 1.60
N TYR A 456 -24.92 4.85 1.04
CA TYR A 456 -24.81 5.29 -0.35
C TYR A 456 -23.51 4.87 -1.00
N VAL A 457 -23.50 4.92 -2.33
CA VAL A 457 -22.28 4.94 -3.14
C VAL A 457 -22.25 6.17 -4.03
N LEU A 458 -21.06 6.73 -4.22
CA LEU A 458 -20.79 7.82 -5.16
C LEU A 458 -20.14 7.23 -6.41
N GLU A 459 -20.75 7.49 -7.57
CA GLU A 459 -20.20 7.06 -8.85
C GLU A 459 -19.04 7.99 -9.28
N ALA A 460 -17.95 7.41 -9.81
CA ALA A 460 -16.67 8.07 -10.04
C ALA A 460 -16.67 9.09 -11.19
N LEU A 461 -17.46 8.86 -12.24
CA LEU A 461 -17.43 9.64 -13.48
C LEU A 461 -18.37 10.83 -13.43
N THR A 462 -19.59 10.60 -12.95
CA THR A 462 -20.67 11.60 -12.94
C THR A 462 -20.82 12.30 -11.61
N GLY A 463 -20.25 11.73 -10.53
CA GLY A 463 -20.49 12.20 -9.16
C GLY A 463 -21.91 11.93 -8.68
N LYS A 464 -22.67 11.05 -9.37
CA LYS A 464 -24.02 10.68 -8.97
C LYS A 464 -23.99 9.82 -7.71
N GLU A 465 -24.83 10.19 -6.76
CA GLU A 465 -25.05 9.43 -5.52
C GLU A 465 -26.20 8.44 -5.70
N HIS A 466 -25.93 7.18 -5.39
CA HIS A 466 -26.92 6.10 -5.37
C HIS A 466 -27.17 5.71 -3.92
N ARG A 467 -28.36 5.98 -3.43
CA ARG A 467 -28.77 5.78 -2.03
C ARG A 467 -29.48 4.45 -1.84
N GLY A 468 -29.22 3.79 -0.72
CA GLY A 468 -29.98 2.66 -0.21
C GLY A 468 -31.23 3.09 0.57
N GLU A 469 -31.83 2.14 1.26
CA GLU A 469 -32.98 2.43 2.13
C GLU A 469 -32.54 3.25 3.34
N THR A 470 -33.33 4.26 3.66
CA THR A 470 -33.09 5.12 4.82
C THR A 470 -33.66 4.48 6.07
N LEU A 471 -32.79 4.25 7.05
CA LEU A 471 -33.22 3.89 8.41
C LEU A 471 -33.56 5.16 9.18
N MET A 472 -34.81 5.26 9.63
CA MET A 472 -35.30 6.37 10.45
C MET A 472 -35.35 5.96 11.92
N LEU A 473 -34.62 6.68 12.75
CA LEU A 473 -34.54 6.44 14.19
C LEU A 473 -35.15 7.64 14.95
N ARG A 474 -35.90 7.35 16.03
CA ARG A 474 -36.52 8.36 16.90
C ARG A 474 -35.98 8.29 18.33
N ASP A 475 -35.48 7.15 18.72
CA ASP A 475 -34.94 6.88 20.04
C ASP A 475 -33.59 6.20 19.90
N SER A 476 -32.82 6.09 20.99
CA SER A 476 -31.61 5.28 21.04
C SER A 476 -31.90 3.84 20.60
N CYS A 477 -31.01 3.27 19.79
CA CYS A 477 -31.14 1.89 19.37
C CYS A 477 -29.86 1.11 19.68
N PRO A 478 -29.99 -0.20 20.06
CA PRO A 478 -28.85 -1.07 20.18
C PRO A 478 -28.20 -1.31 18.82
N GLU A 479 -27.07 -2.02 18.82
CA GLU A 479 -26.37 -2.35 17.57
C GLU A 479 -27.31 -3.01 16.57
N THR A 480 -27.34 -2.47 15.38
CA THR A 480 -28.17 -2.92 14.26
C THR A 480 -27.34 -2.94 12.96
N ALA A 481 -27.63 -3.87 12.06
CA ALA A 481 -26.98 -3.96 10.77
C ALA A 481 -27.80 -3.20 9.72
N LEU A 482 -27.17 -2.22 9.08
CA LEU A 482 -27.71 -1.52 7.91
C LEU A 482 -27.02 -2.06 6.67
N ARG A 483 -27.80 -2.70 5.78
CA ARG A 483 -27.28 -3.37 4.57
C ARG A 483 -27.72 -2.67 3.30
N PHE A 484 -26.84 -2.68 2.32
CA PHE A 484 -27.06 -2.07 1.01
C PHE A 484 -26.31 -2.86 -0.07
N THR A 485 -26.99 -3.19 -1.17
CA THR A 485 -26.35 -3.78 -2.34
C THR A 485 -25.88 -2.65 -3.26
N ILE A 486 -24.60 -2.64 -3.64
CA ILE A 486 -24.08 -1.67 -4.61
C ILE A 486 -24.80 -1.90 -5.96
N PRO A 487 -25.56 -0.92 -6.47
CA PRO A 487 -26.35 -1.09 -7.68
C PRO A 487 -25.45 -1.13 -8.93
N ASN A 488 -26.03 -1.54 -10.04
CA ASN A 488 -25.40 -1.36 -11.34
C ASN A 488 -25.22 0.13 -11.65
N LEU A 489 -24.02 0.56 -11.96
CA LEU A 489 -23.65 1.95 -12.20
C LEU A 489 -23.67 2.34 -13.69
N SER A 490 -24.27 1.50 -14.56
CA SER A 490 -24.41 1.75 -16.00
C SER A 490 -23.08 2.05 -16.70
N GLY A 491 -22.04 1.30 -16.37
CA GLY A 491 -20.68 1.46 -16.89
C GLY A 491 -19.75 2.34 -16.07
N GLY A 492 -20.23 2.90 -14.95
CA GLY A 492 -19.44 3.67 -14.01
C GLY A 492 -18.73 2.79 -12.97
N MET A 493 -17.90 3.43 -12.15
CA MET A 493 -17.11 2.80 -11.08
C MET A 493 -17.44 3.42 -9.72
N VAL A 494 -17.27 2.65 -8.66
CA VAL A 494 -17.47 3.13 -7.28
C VAL A 494 -16.32 4.04 -6.87
N ARG A 495 -16.62 5.31 -6.63
CA ARG A 495 -15.67 6.28 -6.08
C ARG A 495 -15.58 6.18 -4.56
N GLU A 496 -16.74 6.10 -3.91
CA GLU A 496 -16.91 6.20 -2.48
C GLU A 496 -18.08 5.35 -2.01
N VAL A 497 -17.94 4.73 -0.87
CA VAL A 497 -19.02 4.06 -0.14
C VAL A 497 -19.17 4.75 1.20
N GLY A 498 -20.39 5.07 1.62
CA GLY A 498 -20.56 5.81 2.85
C GLY A 498 -21.92 5.66 3.53
N LEU A 499 -21.99 6.29 4.70
CA LEU A 499 -23.21 6.47 5.49
C LEU A 499 -23.51 7.97 5.57
N HIS A 500 -24.67 8.37 5.10
CA HIS A 500 -25.19 9.72 5.24
C HIS A 500 -26.08 9.78 6.47
N VAL A 501 -25.84 10.74 7.34
CA VAL A 501 -26.56 10.99 8.60
C VAL A 501 -27.21 12.36 8.53
N GLU A 502 -28.52 12.43 8.52
CA GLU A 502 -29.30 13.67 8.38
C GLU A 502 -30.21 13.92 9.58
N ALA A 503 -30.30 15.18 9.98
CA ALA A 503 -31.29 15.60 10.96
C ALA A 503 -32.70 15.60 10.33
N GLY A 504 -33.59 14.78 10.86
CA GLY A 504 -34.98 14.63 10.39
C GLY A 504 -36.01 15.37 11.22
N SER A 505 -35.62 15.91 12.37
CA SER A 505 -36.57 16.60 13.29
C SER A 505 -37.18 17.83 12.65
N PRO A 506 -38.53 17.99 12.74
CA PRO A 506 -39.19 19.20 12.24
C PRO A 506 -38.93 20.38 13.16
N GLY A 507 -38.60 21.54 12.61
CA GLY A 507 -38.56 22.78 13.35
C GLY A 507 -37.19 23.32 13.71
N LYS A 508 -37.10 24.10 14.79
CA LYS A 508 -35.91 24.88 15.19
C LYS A 508 -35.05 24.21 16.25
N PHE A 509 -35.28 22.95 16.56
CA PHE A 509 -34.51 22.23 17.58
C PHE A 509 -33.19 21.72 17.00
N PHE A 510 -32.20 21.64 17.85
CA PHE A 510 -30.92 21.05 17.55
C PHE A 510 -30.97 19.56 17.84
N ASP A 511 -30.71 18.76 16.84
CA ASP A 511 -30.49 17.32 17.01
C ASP A 511 -29.06 17.10 17.50
N ALA A 512 -28.89 16.41 18.61
CA ALA A 512 -27.61 16.10 19.22
C ALA A 512 -27.59 14.65 19.72
N GLY A 513 -26.45 14.01 19.64
CA GLY A 513 -26.28 12.62 20.05
C GLY A 513 -25.08 11.99 19.40
N ARG A 514 -24.98 10.66 19.47
CA ARG A 514 -23.86 9.95 18.85
C ARG A 514 -24.32 8.73 18.05
N VAL A 515 -23.78 8.62 16.83
CA VAL A 515 -23.85 7.41 16.00
C VAL A 515 -22.53 6.65 16.18
N LEU A 516 -22.65 5.41 16.59
CA LEU A 516 -21.52 4.50 16.81
C LEU A 516 -21.46 3.52 15.68
N ILE A 517 -20.31 3.42 15.01
CA ILE A 517 -20.05 2.46 13.95
C ILE A 517 -19.08 1.41 14.52
N SER A 518 -19.62 0.24 14.88
CA SER A 518 -18.84 -0.87 15.44
C SER A 518 -18.33 -1.84 14.38
N GLY A 519 -18.79 -1.71 13.14
CA GLY A 519 -18.32 -2.51 12.02
C GLY A 519 -18.70 -1.91 10.67
N PHE A 520 -17.82 -2.12 9.70
CA PHE A 520 -18.04 -1.82 8.29
C PHE A 520 -17.53 -2.96 7.44
N ARG A 521 -18.32 -3.43 6.48
CA ARG A 521 -17.91 -4.49 5.56
C ARG A 521 -18.37 -4.22 4.15
N ILE A 522 -17.52 -4.61 3.17
CA ILE A 522 -17.88 -4.77 1.75
C ILE A 522 -17.48 -6.19 1.36
N PHE A 523 -18.43 -6.96 0.86
CA PHE A 523 -18.24 -8.39 0.60
C PHE A 523 -19.16 -8.90 -0.51
N GLY A 524 -18.90 -10.11 -0.98
CA GLY A 524 -19.68 -10.75 -2.03
C GLY A 524 -19.07 -10.59 -3.41
N LYS A 525 -19.76 -11.10 -4.43
CA LYS A 525 -19.27 -11.19 -5.80
C LYS A 525 -19.49 -9.91 -6.56
N ALA A 526 -18.50 -9.52 -7.37
CA ALA A 526 -18.58 -8.37 -8.27
C ALA A 526 -19.16 -8.75 -9.63
N GLY A 527 -20.04 -7.90 -10.19
CA GLY A 527 -20.55 -8.03 -11.54
C GLY A 527 -20.78 -6.66 -12.18
N TYR A 528 -19.91 -6.25 -13.11
CA TYR A 528 -19.95 -4.89 -13.66
C TYR A 528 -19.33 -4.79 -15.04
N THR A 529 -19.67 -3.70 -15.73
CA THR A 529 -19.04 -3.28 -16.99
C THR A 529 -18.39 -1.91 -16.76
N ILE A 530 -17.20 -1.70 -17.28
CA ILE A 530 -16.57 -0.38 -17.40
C ILE A 530 -16.88 0.12 -18.81
N ALA A 531 -17.70 1.15 -18.92
CA ALA A 531 -18.01 1.80 -20.19
C ALA A 531 -16.86 2.75 -20.57
N VAL A 532 -15.96 2.30 -21.42
CA VAL A 532 -14.75 3.04 -21.81
C VAL A 532 -15.08 4.39 -22.45
N GLY A 533 -16.22 4.47 -23.15
CA GLY A 533 -16.71 5.72 -23.73
C GLY A 533 -16.98 6.84 -22.73
N HIS A 534 -17.09 6.54 -21.44
CA HIS A 534 -17.30 7.51 -20.37
C HIS A 534 -16.01 7.91 -19.64
N LEU A 535 -14.89 7.22 -19.89
CA LEU A 535 -13.64 7.50 -19.21
C LEU A 535 -13.06 8.87 -19.60
N PRO A 536 -12.58 9.67 -18.64
CA PRO A 536 -11.91 10.91 -18.95
C PRO A 536 -10.52 10.63 -19.56
N LYS A 537 -10.05 11.56 -20.41
CA LYS A 537 -8.65 11.57 -20.82
C LYS A 537 -7.81 12.11 -19.67
N GLU A 538 -6.90 11.29 -19.15
CA GLU A 538 -5.94 11.67 -18.11
C GLU A 538 -4.51 11.53 -18.65
N PHE A 539 -3.59 12.34 -18.14
CA PHE A 539 -2.19 12.26 -18.55
C PHE A 539 -1.51 11.10 -17.81
N GLY A 540 -0.98 10.13 -18.57
CA GLY A 540 -0.20 9.02 -18.05
C GLY A 540 -0.97 8.06 -17.13
N SER A 541 -2.32 8.06 -17.17
CA SER A 541 -3.17 7.14 -16.44
C SER A 541 -4.47 6.84 -17.17
N ILE A 542 -5.12 5.73 -16.81
CA ILE A 542 -6.49 5.39 -17.18
C ILE A 542 -7.26 5.18 -15.89
N LEU A 543 -8.29 5.97 -15.68
CA LEU A 543 -9.09 5.89 -14.46
C LEU A 543 -9.61 4.47 -14.23
N GLY A 544 -9.35 3.93 -13.04
CA GLY A 544 -9.78 2.59 -12.63
C GLY A 544 -8.95 1.43 -13.18
N PHE A 545 -7.87 1.72 -13.91
CA PHE A 545 -6.90 0.73 -14.36
C PHE A 545 -5.50 1.03 -13.82
N SER A 546 -4.83 0.01 -13.37
CA SER A 546 -3.38 0.02 -13.27
C SER A 546 -2.78 -0.46 -14.59
N HIS A 547 -1.63 0.08 -14.97
CA HIS A 547 -0.98 -0.30 -16.23
C HIS A 547 0.53 -0.42 -16.06
N ASN A 548 1.11 -1.34 -16.82
CA ASN A 548 2.54 -1.58 -16.90
C ASN A 548 2.98 -1.63 -18.35
N HIS A 549 4.09 -0.95 -18.66
CA HIS A 549 4.60 -0.79 -20.02
C HIS A 549 3.56 -0.23 -21.02
N GLY A 550 4.02 0.10 -22.21
CA GLY A 550 3.20 0.66 -23.28
C GLY A 550 2.77 2.12 -23.02
N ALA A 551 2.38 2.80 -24.08
CA ALA A 551 1.75 4.10 -24.01
C ALA A 551 0.22 3.94 -24.07
N TRP A 552 -0.42 4.16 -22.93
CA TRP A 552 -1.85 4.02 -22.73
C TRP A 552 -2.54 5.38 -22.69
N THR A 553 -3.64 5.54 -23.40
CA THR A 553 -4.46 6.78 -23.41
C THR A 553 -5.92 6.46 -23.69
N VAL A 554 -6.81 7.37 -23.31
CA VAL A 554 -8.23 7.35 -23.70
C VAL A 554 -8.45 8.39 -24.77
N GLU A 555 -8.90 7.96 -25.97
CA GLU A 555 -9.24 8.81 -27.10
C GLU A 555 -10.46 8.26 -27.82
N ASP A 556 -11.34 9.14 -28.32
CA ASP A 556 -12.54 8.80 -29.08
C ASP A 556 -13.40 7.70 -28.44
N GLY A 557 -13.49 7.74 -27.09
CA GLY A 557 -14.27 6.78 -26.30
C GLY A 557 -13.69 5.36 -26.27
N ARG A 558 -12.39 5.21 -26.53
CA ARG A 558 -11.67 3.93 -26.49
C ARG A 558 -10.35 4.07 -25.72
N ILE A 559 -9.93 2.99 -25.10
CA ILE A 559 -8.56 2.88 -24.58
C ILE A 559 -7.65 2.54 -25.77
N HIS A 560 -6.60 3.31 -25.97
CA HIS A 560 -5.56 3.05 -26.96
C HIS A 560 -4.26 2.64 -26.28
N CYS A 561 -3.56 1.69 -26.90
CA CYS A 561 -2.25 1.25 -26.48
C CYS A 561 -1.28 1.21 -27.66
N LEU A 562 -0.08 1.73 -27.43
CA LEU A 562 1.11 1.48 -28.25
C LEU A 562 2.08 0.65 -27.40
N SER A 563 2.34 -0.60 -27.84
CA SER A 563 3.27 -1.52 -27.19
C SER A 563 4.57 -1.62 -27.96
N GLU A 564 5.69 -1.63 -27.24
CA GLU A 564 7.04 -1.93 -27.76
C GLU A 564 7.42 -3.42 -27.61
N GLY A 565 6.53 -4.23 -27.04
CA GLY A 565 6.75 -5.67 -26.85
C GLY A 565 5.80 -6.27 -25.82
N HIS A 566 5.67 -5.66 -24.66
CA HIS A 566 4.73 -6.01 -23.61
C HIS A 566 4.01 -4.76 -23.15
N ALA A 567 2.69 -4.82 -23.02
CA ALA A 567 1.89 -3.77 -22.43
C ALA A 567 0.66 -4.38 -21.76
N GLU A 568 0.30 -3.90 -20.57
CA GLU A 568 -0.79 -4.44 -19.79
C GLU A 568 -1.53 -3.33 -19.04
N ALA A 569 -2.87 -3.41 -19.05
CA ALA A 569 -3.74 -2.57 -18.24
C ALA A 569 -4.75 -3.46 -17.53
N MET A 570 -4.77 -3.41 -16.20
CA MET A 570 -5.53 -4.32 -15.35
C MET A 570 -6.41 -3.55 -14.35
N THR A 571 -7.55 -4.14 -14.02
CA THR A 571 -8.55 -3.62 -13.08
C THR A 571 -9.20 -4.76 -12.31
N GLY A 572 -10.08 -4.43 -11.38
CA GLY A 572 -10.78 -5.42 -10.55
C GLY A 572 -10.03 -5.76 -9.27
N SER A 573 -10.65 -6.59 -8.44
CA SER A 573 -10.04 -7.07 -7.20
C SER A 573 -8.84 -7.96 -7.50
N TYR A 574 -7.78 -7.81 -6.71
CA TYR A 574 -6.62 -8.69 -6.75
C TYR A 574 -6.95 -10.15 -6.40
N TYR A 575 -8.08 -10.37 -5.71
CA TYR A 575 -8.48 -11.67 -5.18
C TYR A 575 -9.62 -12.35 -5.95
N MET A 576 -9.97 -11.89 -7.16
CA MET A 576 -11.00 -12.54 -7.99
C MET A 576 -10.56 -13.96 -8.36
N LYS A 577 -11.40 -14.96 -8.03
CA LYS A 577 -11.09 -16.39 -8.24
C LYS A 577 -11.71 -16.93 -9.52
N ASP A 578 -13.02 -17.15 -9.48
CA ASP A 578 -13.76 -17.62 -10.65
C ASP A 578 -14.37 -16.40 -11.36
N VAL A 579 -13.86 -16.11 -12.56
CA VAL A 579 -14.17 -14.86 -13.25
C VAL A 579 -14.38 -15.09 -14.75
N THR A 580 -15.37 -14.40 -15.29
CA THR A 580 -15.54 -14.22 -16.73
C THR A 580 -15.19 -12.78 -17.09
N VAL A 581 -14.24 -12.62 -18.00
CA VAL A 581 -13.80 -11.33 -18.54
C VAL A 581 -14.23 -11.26 -19.99
N LEU A 582 -14.97 -10.22 -20.39
CA LEU A 582 -15.38 -9.96 -21.77
C LEU A 582 -14.90 -8.56 -22.16
N GLY A 583 -14.07 -8.47 -23.19
CA GLY A 583 -13.55 -7.21 -23.71
C GLY A 583 -13.73 -7.08 -25.22
N GLU A 584 -13.93 -5.84 -25.71
CA GLU A 584 -13.89 -5.52 -27.12
C GLU A 584 -12.47 -5.12 -27.53
N LEU A 585 -11.86 -5.89 -28.44
CA LEU A 585 -10.53 -5.65 -28.99
C LEU A 585 -10.64 -5.18 -30.45
N CYS A 586 -9.87 -4.15 -30.81
CA CYS A 586 -9.65 -3.75 -32.20
C CYS A 586 -8.14 -3.71 -32.46
N PRO A 587 -7.57 -4.77 -33.06
CA PRO A 587 -6.16 -4.78 -33.44
C PRO A 587 -5.93 -3.74 -34.55
N LEU A 588 -4.98 -2.84 -34.36
CA LEU A 588 -4.61 -1.83 -35.35
C LEU A 588 -3.30 -2.17 -36.06
N ASN A 589 -2.39 -2.79 -35.33
CA ASN A 589 -1.11 -3.29 -35.83
C ASN A 589 -0.54 -4.29 -34.81
N GLY A 590 0.30 -5.23 -35.26
CA GLY A 590 0.96 -6.22 -34.40
C GLY A 590 0.21 -7.55 -34.34
N ALA A 591 0.75 -8.48 -33.53
CA ALA A 591 0.37 -9.88 -33.57
C ALA A 591 -0.28 -10.42 -32.29
N SER A 592 -0.44 -9.60 -31.24
CA SER A 592 -0.94 -10.08 -29.95
C SER A 592 -1.87 -9.05 -29.31
N HIS A 593 -3.16 -9.40 -29.18
CA HIS A 593 -4.21 -8.53 -28.63
C HIS A 593 -5.12 -9.38 -27.73
N LEU A 594 -5.06 -9.16 -26.42
CA LEU A 594 -5.52 -10.11 -25.43
C LEU A 594 -6.43 -9.47 -24.38
N VAL A 595 -7.33 -10.25 -23.81
CA VAL A 595 -7.89 -10.04 -22.49
C VAL A 595 -7.11 -10.84 -21.46
N SER A 596 -7.10 -10.40 -20.20
CA SER A 596 -6.40 -11.08 -19.13
C SER A 596 -7.31 -11.42 -17.96
N ALA A 597 -6.96 -12.45 -17.20
CA ALA A 597 -7.62 -12.88 -15.99
C ALA A 597 -6.59 -13.44 -14.98
N ARG A 598 -6.92 -13.34 -13.69
CA ARG A 598 -6.06 -13.81 -12.60
C ARG A 598 -4.63 -13.26 -12.68
N VAL A 599 -4.50 -11.98 -13.05
CA VAL A 599 -3.21 -11.30 -13.11
C VAL A 599 -2.79 -10.91 -11.68
N GLN A 600 -1.61 -11.39 -11.25
CA GLN A 600 -1.07 -11.18 -9.91
C GLN A 600 0.16 -10.23 -9.90
N GLY A 601 0.31 -9.40 -10.91
CA GLY A 601 1.43 -8.49 -11.09
C GLY A 601 2.08 -8.63 -12.47
N ALA A 602 3.33 -8.22 -12.61
CA ALA A 602 4.01 -8.19 -13.90
C ALA A 602 4.38 -9.58 -14.45
N GLN A 603 4.43 -10.61 -13.58
CA GLN A 603 5.03 -11.90 -13.92
C GLN A 603 4.07 -13.08 -13.91
N ARG A 604 2.80 -12.88 -13.54
CA ARG A 604 1.85 -13.96 -13.28
C ARG A 604 0.47 -13.60 -13.79
N GLY A 605 -0.13 -14.46 -14.62
CA GLY A 605 -1.48 -14.27 -15.10
C GLY A 605 -1.83 -15.16 -16.28
N TYR A 606 -3.12 -15.20 -16.64
CA TYR A 606 -3.63 -15.87 -17.84
C TYR A 606 -4.13 -14.84 -18.83
N TYR A 607 -3.87 -15.09 -20.10
CA TYR A 607 -4.21 -14.20 -21.21
C TYR A 607 -4.86 -15.01 -22.32
N SER A 608 -5.77 -14.39 -23.05
CA SER A 608 -6.41 -15.07 -24.17
C SER A 608 -6.92 -14.09 -25.21
N GLY A 609 -6.85 -14.48 -26.48
CA GLY A 609 -7.34 -13.66 -27.59
C GLY A 609 -6.59 -13.89 -28.88
N LEU A 610 -6.46 -12.81 -29.68
CA LEU A 610 -5.87 -12.82 -31.01
C LEU A 610 -4.34 -12.92 -30.90
N GLN A 611 -3.76 -13.95 -31.48
CA GLN A 611 -2.34 -14.25 -31.36
C GLN A 611 -1.75 -14.73 -32.68
N GLY A 612 -0.58 -14.19 -33.08
CA GLY A 612 0.08 -14.53 -34.33
C GLY A 612 -0.75 -14.22 -35.58
N ALA A 613 -0.35 -14.72 -36.71
CA ALA A 613 -1.07 -14.55 -37.96
C ALA A 613 -2.22 -15.57 -38.07
N GLY A 614 -3.46 -15.10 -37.87
CA GLY A 614 -4.65 -15.93 -38.07
C GLY A 614 -4.87 -17.03 -37.02
N LYS A 615 -4.47 -16.78 -35.77
CA LYS A 615 -4.68 -17.69 -34.63
C LYS A 615 -5.31 -16.99 -33.43
N VAL A 616 -5.87 -17.81 -32.57
CA VAL A 616 -6.21 -17.42 -31.16
C VAL A 616 -5.55 -18.39 -30.20
N ALA A 617 -5.26 -17.91 -28.99
CA ALA A 617 -4.56 -18.70 -27.98
C ALA A 617 -5.07 -18.44 -26.58
N ILE A 618 -4.83 -19.41 -25.68
CA ILE A 618 -4.81 -19.24 -24.23
C ILE A 618 -3.34 -19.33 -23.80
N LEU A 619 -2.88 -18.30 -23.08
CA LEU A 619 -1.50 -18.09 -22.71
C LEU A 619 -1.37 -17.95 -21.19
N LYS A 620 -0.21 -18.26 -20.66
CA LYS A 620 0.17 -18.09 -19.28
C LYS A 620 1.46 -17.27 -19.22
N ASN A 621 1.49 -16.25 -18.35
CA ASN A 621 2.73 -15.59 -17.98
C ASN A 621 3.33 -16.33 -16.78
N GLU A 622 4.46 -16.97 -16.98
CA GLU A 622 5.19 -17.75 -15.99
C GLU A 622 6.55 -17.07 -15.73
N HIS A 623 6.68 -16.39 -14.60
CA HIS A 623 7.88 -15.63 -14.24
C HIS A 623 8.35 -14.64 -15.32
N GLY A 624 7.40 -13.89 -15.92
CA GLY A 624 7.70 -12.93 -16.98
C GLY A 624 7.86 -13.53 -18.38
N THR A 625 7.76 -14.86 -18.52
CA THR A 625 7.83 -15.56 -19.80
C THR A 625 6.45 -16.03 -20.24
N LEU A 626 6.04 -15.63 -21.45
CA LEU A 626 4.75 -16.02 -21.99
C LEU A 626 4.80 -17.44 -22.59
N ARG A 627 3.95 -18.34 -22.08
CA ARG A 627 3.81 -19.72 -22.53
C ARG A 627 2.43 -19.96 -23.13
N THR A 628 2.36 -20.57 -24.30
CA THR A 628 1.11 -21.01 -24.93
C THR A 628 0.62 -22.30 -24.26
N LEU A 629 -0.59 -22.27 -23.68
CA LEU A 629 -1.25 -23.46 -23.14
C LEU A 629 -2.00 -24.21 -24.24
N CYS A 630 -2.71 -23.50 -25.11
CA CYS A 630 -3.31 -24.05 -26.34
C CYS A 630 -3.58 -22.93 -27.35
N GLU A 631 -3.65 -23.30 -28.63
CA GLU A 631 -3.98 -22.42 -29.77
C GLU A 631 -4.78 -23.12 -30.84
N THR A 632 -5.48 -22.35 -31.68
CA THR A 632 -6.15 -22.84 -32.88
C THR A 632 -6.17 -21.77 -33.96
N ASP A 633 -6.37 -22.22 -35.23
CA ASP A 633 -6.55 -21.31 -36.36
C ASP A 633 -7.87 -20.54 -36.23
N PHE A 634 -7.77 -19.25 -36.39
CA PHE A 634 -8.88 -18.30 -36.39
C PHE A 634 -8.44 -17.07 -37.19
N PRO A 635 -8.90 -16.94 -38.46
CA PRO A 635 -8.52 -15.82 -39.32
C PRO A 635 -9.11 -14.52 -38.74
N TRP A 636 -8.21 -13.59 -38.38
CA TRP A 636 -8.55 -12.27 -37.89
C TRP A 636 -7.77 -11.20 -38.65
N GLU A 637 -8.31 -9.98 -38.71
CA GLU A 637 -7.79 -8.88 -39.50
C GLU A 637 -7.66 -7.62 -38.66
N HIS A 638 -6.68 -6.78 -39.01
CA HIS A 638 -6.52 -5.45 -38.37
C HIS A 638 -7.68 -4.52 -38.77
N GLY A 639 -8.09 -3.65 -37.85
CA GLY A 639 -9.18 -2.70 -38.06
C GLY A 639 -10.59 -3.27 -37.74
N TYR A 640 -10.73 -4.58 -37.55
CA TYR A 640 -11.99 -5.18 -37.13
C TYR A 640 -12.10 -5.28 -35.62
N LYS A 641 -13.32 -5.20 -35.10
CA LYS A 641 -13.62 -5.34 -33.69
C LYS A 641 -14.01 -6.77 -33.37
N TYR A 642 -13.45 -7.31 -32.30
CA TYR A 642 -13.69 -8.66 -31.82
C TYR A 642 -14.14 -8.61 -30.36
N ALA A 643 -15.22 -9.31 -30.03
CA ALA A 643 -15.64 -9.55 -28.67
C ALA A 643 -14.92 -10.80 -28.13
N VAL A 644 -13.95 -10.62 -27.26
CA VAL A 644 -13.11 -11.70 -26.71
C VAL A 644 -13.48 -11.94 -25.26
N SER A 645 -13.78 -13.19 -24.90
CA SER A 645 -14.09 -13.59 -23.53
C SER A 645 -13.13 -14.67 -23.05
N LEU A 646 -12.53 -14.43 -21.87
CA LEU A 646 -11.78 -15.42 -21.10
C LEU A 646 -12.56 -15.76 -19.84
N LYS A 647 -12.97 -17.02 -19.70
CA LYS A 647 -13.56 -17.56 -18.47
C LYS A 647 -12.54 -18.41 -17.74
N ALA A 648 -12.25 -18.07 -16.48
CA ALA A 648 -11.43 -18.84 -15.56
C ALA A 648 -12.33 -19.39 -14.45
N LYS A 649 -12.48 -20.72 -14.37
CA LYS A 649 -13.28 -21.41 -13.35
C LYS A 649 -12.54 -22.63 -12.80
N GLY A 650 -12.22 -22.63 -11.50
CA GLY A 650 -11.35 -23.64 -10.91
C GLY A 650 -10.03 -23.72 -11.67
N ASP A 651 -9.70 -24.86 -12.24
CA ASP A 651 -8.52 -25.10 -13.08
C ASP A 651 -8.77 -24.89 -14.58
N GLN A 652 -10.01 -24.61 -14.98
CA GLN A 652 -10.39 -24.52 -16.40
C GLN A 652 -10.35 -23.08 -16.89
N LEU A 653 -9.72 -22.88 -18.05
CA LEU A 653 -9.66 -21.64 -18.81
C LEU A 653 -10.36 -21.85 -20.13
N SER A 654 -11.28 -20.96 -20.54
CA SER A 654 -12.04 -21.08 -21.78
C SER A 654 -12.06 -19.76 -22.56
N LEU A 655 -11.77 -19.84 -23.87
CA LEU A 655 -11.79 -18.71 -24.78
C LEU A 655 -13.04 -18.78 -25.72
N ASN A 656 -13.75 -17.64 -25.77
CA ASN A 656 -14.73 -17.37 -26.81
C ASN A 656 -14.34 -16.13 -27.60
N VAL A 657 -14.57 -16.12 -28.88
CA VAL A 657 -14.47 -14.95 -29.77
C VAL A 657 -15.77 -14.81 -30.55
N ASP A 658 -16.38 -13.62 -30.51
CA ASP A 658 -17.67 -13.29 -31.13
C ASP A 658 -18.78 -14.33 -30.83
N GLY A 659 -18.81 -14.73 -29.52
CA GLY A 659 -19.80 -15.72 -29.03
C GLY A 659 -19.51 -17.18 -29.37
N LYS A 660 -18.45 -17.47 -30.13
CA LYS A 660 -18.05 -18.83 -30.51
C LYS A 660 -16.99 -19.37 -29.54
N ALA A 661 -17.28 -20.49 -28.90
CA ALA A 661 -16.32 -21.21 -28.07
C ALA A 661 -15.22 -21.83 -28.97
N LEU A 662 -13.96 -21.52 -28.70
CA LEU A 662 -12.83 -21.91 -29.54
C LEU A 662 -11.82 -22.81 -28.83
N LEU A 663 -11.44 -22.48 -27.57
CA LEU A 663 -10.39 -23.17 -26.84
C LEU A 663 -10.77 -23.42 -25.40
N THR A 664 -10.21 -24.49 -24.84
CA THR A 664 -10.23 -24.78 -23.40
C THR A 664 -8.86 -25.33 -23.00
N ALA A 665 -8.32 -24.84 -21.90
CA ALA A 665 -7.09 -25.32 -21.27
C ALA A 665 -7.33 -25.60 -19.79
N ARG A 666 -6.39 -26.33 -19.15
CA ARG A 666 -6.36 -26.52 -17.68
C ARG A 666 -5.02 -26.12 -17.14
N ASP A 667 -5.05 -25.33 -16.07
CA ASP A 667 -3.89 -24.94 -15.30
C ASP A 667 -4.31 -24.55 -13.87
N THR A 668 -3.53 -24.93 -12.86
CA THR A 668 -3.87 -24.75 -11.43
C THR A 668 -3.02 -23.70 -10.73
N GLU A 669 -2.05 -23.09 -11.41
CA GLU A 669 -1.02 -22.28 -10.75
C GLU A 669 -1.55 -20.97 -10.18
N TYR A 670 -2.33 -20.23 -10.98
CA TYR A 670 -2.88 -18.95 -10.51
C TYR A 670 -4.36 -19.09 -10.21
N ALA A 671 -4.68 -19.10 -8.90
CA ALA A 671 -6.05 -19.31 -8.45
C ALA A 671 -6.89 -18.02 -8.40
N TYR A 672 -6.26 -16.85 -8.40
CA TYR A 672 -6.91 -15.54 -8.29
C TYR A 672 -6.08 -14.45 -8.97
N GLY A 673 -6.65 -13.26 -9.12
CA GLY A 673 -5.97 -12.07 -9.62
C GLY A 673 -6.90 -11.10 -10.35
N MET A 674 -6.34 -9.99 -10.80
CA MET A 674 -7.01 -8.91 -11.55
C MET A 674 -7.33 -9.36 -12.99
N ALA A 675 -8.07 -8.51 -13.72
CA ALA A 675 -8.45 -8.73 -15.12
C ALA A 675 -8.20 -7.48 -15.96
N GLY A 676 -8.12 -7.61 -17.29
CA GLY A 676 -7.91 -6.44 -18.13
C GLY A 676 -7.56 -6.72 -19.57
N TYR A 677 -6.72 -5.86 -20.15
CA TYR A 677 -6.23 -5.92 -21.53
C TYR A 677 -4.71 -6.06 -21.56
N ALA A 678 -4.20 -6.78 -22.57
CA ALA A 678 -2.76 -6.95 -22.74
C ALA A 678 -2.35 -7.06 -24.21
N MET A 679 -1.09 -6.72 -24.47
CA MET A 679 -0.38 -6.95 -25.73
C MET A 679 1.00 -7.54 -25.42
N TYR A 680 1.35 -8.65 -26.04
CA TYR A 680 2.65 -9.31 -25.89
C TYR A 680 3.46 -9.31 -27.19
N ALA A 681 3.28 -8.26 -27.98
CA ALA A 681 4.07 -7.99 -29.17
C ALA A 681 4.13 -6.48 -29.43
N MET A 682 5.12 -6.05 -30.21
CA MET A 682 5.12 -4.68 -30.72
C MET A 682 3.85 -4.45 -31.56
N GLY A 683 3.17 -3.35 -31.32
CA GLY A 683 1.96 -3.05 -32.07
C GLY A 683 1.08 -1.98 -31.45
N ARG A 684 -0.11 -1.81 -32.05
CA ARG A 684 -1.14 -0.88 -31.62
C ARG A 684 -2.50 -1.56 -31.55
N ALA A 685 -3.27 -1.23 -30.54
CA ALA A 685 -4.64 -1.67 -30.41
C ALA A 685 -5.53 -0.55 -29.85
N SER A 686 -6.83 -0.69 -30.05
CA SER A 686 -7.82 0.03 -29.27
C SER A 686 -8.79 -0.94 -28.62
N PHE A 687 -9.21 -0.61 -27.40
CA PHE A 687 -10.04 -1.45 -26.55
C PHE A 687 -11.35 -0.72 -26.21
N GLY A 688 -12.45 -1.43 -26.24
CA GLY A 688 -13.76 -0.93 -25.86
C GLY A 688 -14.12 -1.29 -24.44
N ASP A 689 -15.42 -1.50 -24.20
CA ASP A 689 -15.94 -1.81 -22.86
C ASP A 689 -15.38 -3.13 -22.32
N LEU A 690 -15.18 -3.17 -21.01
CA LEU A 690 -14.71 -4.34 -20.27
C LEU A 690 -15.77 -4.78 -19.28
N THR A 691 -16.27 -6.00 -19.42
CA THR A 691 -17.20 -6.63 -18.47
C THR A 691 -16.47 -7.67 -17.64
N ILE A 692 -16.64 -7.62 -16.33
CA ILE A 692 -16.08 -8.55 -15.37
C ILE A 692 -17.21 -9.11 -14.51
N MET A 693 -17.31 -10.44 -14.42
CA MET A 693 -18.32 -11.15 -13.64
C MET A 693 -17.67 -12.25 -12.81
N GLU A 694 -17.80 -12.17 -11.50
CA GLU A 694 -17.34 -13.20 -10.58
C GLU A 694 -18.43 -14.23 -10.31
N GLY A 695 -18.06 -15.52 -10.31
CA GLY A 695 -18.93 -16.64 -9.99
C GLY A 695 -19.53 -17.32 -11.20
N ASP A 696 -20.48 -18.23 -10.90
CA ASP A 696 -21.22 -18.97 -11.91
C ASP A 696 -22.48 -18.20 -12.29
N ASP A 697 -22.53 -17.70 -13.52
CA ASP A 697 -23.75 -17.45 -14.29
C ASP A 697 -23.61 -18.04 -15.68
#